data_7f208ba07002d80cd2f1442db58d2cd1
#
_entry.id   7f208ba07002d80cd2f1442db58d2cd1
#
_cell.length_a   1.000
_cell.length_b   1.000
_cell.length_c   1.000
_cell.angle_alpha   90.00
_cell.angle_beta   90.00
_cell.angle_gamma   90.00
#
_symmetry.space_group_name_H-M   'P 1'
#
loop_
_entity.id
_entity.type
_entity.pdbx_description
1 polymer ?
#
loop_
_entity_poly.entity_id
_entity_poly.type
_entity_poly.pdbx_seq_one_letter_code
_entity_poly.pdbx_strand_id
1 'polypeptide(L)'
;MLSMILCGPGPHTILLAIGEEEVTKEMALSMEEHTELLGQEVWDHTILLYSCSKQQDKCVKESGEAFKRIANKCGHRNHILSDTDQGDRIQVRELLKKIDDMVQKNKGKHCEIHGKIYLVQKWREAEDKRAEQRLQKTKKLREMLRSKMGSTSHSSEIRILLTGYQFSGKSSTGNTILAQEAFVTFPNKRMSKCVKREGDVQGRHVTVVDTPGRWRIHPVEYTTELCKQDLVLSVTQCPPGPHILLVLVRLDISFTERSKKTIEGHFQLFGENVWRHTMVLFTCGDFLGETTIEQFIETEGQALQWLVQKCNNMYHVFNNNIKDDRSQVSELLEKIDEVVASNGGGHFEMDQKILQEVQMKRKMAEYKAKERRLMADQAKERRLLAEDKAKERRLMAEAAQRVSTSSVSEKGASPSDPEVNIVLIGYRKAGKTTTGNIMLGKTIFSRQKTFQSEQQHGQVAGRQVAIVDTPGWDWDHDLEETPELDWQIVQSVYTHCSKGAPVVFLLFVRAAFSFKEANRRIAEEYLQLLGDCVWNHTIVLFTTGAWMEDIDIELHIESEGDALQWLVEKCGNRYHVMDTKEKKAAVQVPELMRKIEQVVANNKSCPFQLDKEICEKFQRQCSTVSNQTSQRMLHVRKEHGSMSSLPPYRTGQAQQLHFSKSRTLRDLSIPIHSKADPDTPVSIGEQAEDKRLKTKLQKT
;
A
#
# COMPACT_ATOMS: atom_id res chain seq x y z
N MET A 1 -20.95 -10.73 19.25
CA MET A 1 -22.32 -10.88 19.82
C MET A 1 -22.63 -12.30 20.28
N LEU A 2 -22.44 -13.32 19.47
CA LEU A 2 -22.78 -14.73 19.84
C LEU A 2 -22.01 -15.23 21.06
N SER A 3 -20.73 -14.87 21.19
CA SER A 3 -19.92 -15.23 22.37
C SER A 3 -20.51 -14.72 23.69
N MET A 4 -21.29 -13.64 23.66
CA MET A 4 -21.93 -13.10 24.85
C MET A 4 -23.16 -13.93 25.30
N ILE A 5 -23.77 -14.70 24.38
CA ILE A 5 -24.88 -15.62 24.68
C ILE A 5 -24.40 -16.77 25.54
N LEU A 6 -23.13 -17.18 25.41
CA LEU A 6 -22.52 -18.24 26.21
C LEU A 6 -22.43 -17.86 27.69
N CYS A 7 -22.51 -16.57 28.01
CA CYS A 7 -22.53 -16.04 29.38
C CYS A 7 -23.96 -15.67 29.80
N GLY A 8 -24.95 -16.52 29.53
CA GLY A 8 -26.35 -16.20 29.86
C GLY A 8 -26.57 -15.88 31.36
N PRO A 9 -27.23 -14.77 31.70
CA PRO A 9 -28.02 -13.84 30.91
C PRO A 9 -27.23 -12.72 30.22
N GLY A 10 -25.91 -12.68 30.35
CA GLY A 10 -24.95 -11.76 29.77
C GLY A 10 -23.68 -11.66 30.62
N PRO A 11 -22.55 -11.21 30.04
CA PRO A 11 -21.31 -11.04 30.80
C PRO A 11 -21.41 -9.84 31.75
N HIS A 12 -20.89 -9.99 32.97
CA HIS A 12 -20.73 -8.88 33.90
C HIS A 12 -19.57 -7.96 33.45
N THR A 13 -18.58 -8.54 32.80
CA THR A 13 -17.34 -7.86 32.36
C THR A 13 -16.90 -8.31 30.99
N ILE A 14 -16.46 -7.37 30.19
CA ILE A 14 -15.83 -7.57 28.90
C ILE A 14 -14.39 -7.11 29.01
N LEU A 15 -13.43 -7.98 28.70
CA LEU A 15 -12.02 -7.64 28.65
C LEU A 15 -11.62 -7.32 27.20
N LEU A 16 -11.28 -6.07 26.92
CA LEU A 16 -10.78 -5.63 25.63
C LEU A 16 -9.25 -5.69 25.65
N ALA A 17 -8.68 -6.73 25.05
CA ALA A 17 -7.24 -6.96 25.07
C ALA A 17 -6.52 -6.21 23.95
N ILE A 18 -5.40 -5.54 24.28
CA ILE A 18 -4.51 -4.84 23.36
C ILE A 18 -3.09 -5.37 23.58
N GLY A 19 -2.39 -5.71 22.50
CA GLY A 19 -0.98 -6.13 22.55
C GLY A 19 0.00 -4.96 22.66
N GLU A 20 1.30 -5.26 22.63
CA GLU A 20 2.42 -4.29 22.74
C GLU A 20 2.55 -3.34 21.54
N GLU A 21 1.89 -3.60 20.44
CA GLU A 21 1.96 -2.76 19.25
C GLU A 21 1.32 -1.39 19.51
N GLU A 22 1.91 -0.34 18.92
CA GLU A 22 1.36 1.01 19.00
C GLU A 22 -0.05 1.04 18.41
N VAL A 23 -1.03 1.43 19.22
CA VAL A 23 -2.43 1.54 18.78
C VAL A 23 -2.56 2.72 17.82
N THR A 24 -2.73 2.44 16.54
CA THR A 24 -2.97 3.49 15.54
C THR A 24 -4.37 4.07 15.67
N LYS A 25 -4.58 5.26 15.10
CA LYS A 25 -5.91 5.89 15.08
C LYS A 25 -6.95 5.02 14.36
N GLU A 26 -6.54 4.33 13.29
CA GLU A 26 -7.40 3.42 12.53
C GLU A 26 -7.78 2.19 13.35
N MET A 27 -6.82 1.61 14.11
CA MET A 27 -7.10 0.51 15.02
C MET A 27 -8.07 0.91 16.12
N ALA A 28 -7.90 2.09 16.73
CA ALA A 28 -8.81 2.58 17.77
C ALA A 28 -10.24 2.78 17.24
N LEU A 29 -10.39 3.35 16.03
CA LEU A 29 -11.70 3.50 15.39
C LEU A 29 -12.35 2.15 15.10
N SER A 30 -11.59 1.18 14.58
CA SER A 30 -12.08 -0.17 14.32
C SER A 30 -12.50 -0.89 15.61
N MET A 31 -11.72 -0.73 16.70
CA MET A 31 -12.09 -1.28 18.01
C MET A 31 -13.38 -0.67 18.53
N GLU A 32 -13.55 0.65 18.41
CA GLU A 32 -14.79 1.32 18.80
C GLU A 32 -15.99 0.79 18.01
N GLU A 33 -15.90 0.77 16.68
CA GLU A 33 -16.96 0.27 15.81
C GLU A 33 -17.37 -1.16 16.16
N HIS A 34 -16.39 -2.05 16.34
CA HIS A 34 -16.67 -3.46 16.69
C HIS A 34 -17.27 -3.61 18.08
N THR A 35 -16.79 -2.82 19.05
CA THR A 35 -17.31 -2.88 20.43
C THR A 35 -18.72 -2.30 20.50
N GLU A 36 -19.01 -1.22 19.78
CA GLU A 36 -20.33 -0.58 19.72
C GLU A 36 -21.40 -1.41 18.99
N LEU A 37 -21.00 -2.43 18.23
CA LEU A 37 -21.95 -3.45 17.74
C LEU A 37 -22.68 -4.19 18.87
N LEU A 38 -22.08 -4.25 20.06
CA LEU A 38 -22.67 -4.85 21.25
C LEU A 38 -23.65 -3.93 21.96
N GLY A 39 -23.73 -2.66 21.59
CA GLY A 39 -24.54 -1.61 22.20
C GLY A 39 -23.70 -0.58 22.94
N GLN A 40 -24.22 0.61 23.17
CA GLN A 40 -23.44 1.67 23.84
C GLN A 40 -23.13 1.38 25.31
N GLU A 41 -24.02 0.66 26.00
CA GLU A 41 -23.85 0.26 27.42
C GLU A 41 -22.65 -0.72 27.61
N VAL A 42 -22.15 -1.31 26.54
CA VAL A 42 -20.99 -2.22 26.57
C VAL A 42 -19.78 -1.58 27.24
N TRP A 43 -19.58 -0.27 27.05
CA TRP A 43 -18.44 0.44 27.59
C TRP A 43 -18.47 0.51 29.12
N ASP A 44 -19.65 0.50 29.76
CA ASP A 44 -19.77 0.47 31.22
C ASP A 44 -19.35 -0.87 31.82
N HIS A 45 -19.35 -1.92 31.02
CA HIS A 45 -18.94 -3.27 31.35
C HIS A 45 -17.54 -3.64 30.84
N THR A 46 -16.80 -2.70 30.25
CA THR A 46 -15.50 -2.99 29.61
C THR A 46 -14.32 -2.55 30.46
N ILE A 47 -13.34 -3.44 30.60
CA ILE A 47 -12.00 -3.18 31.14
C ILE A 47 -10.99 -3.34 30.01
N LEU A 48 -10.12 -2.34 29.80
CA LEU A 48 -9.04 -2.39 28.85
C LEU A 48 -7.87 -3.21 29.44
N LEU A 49 -7.53 -4.31 28.79
CA LEU A 49 -6.43 -5.19 29.19
C LEU A 49 -5.24 -4.95 28.25
N TYR A 50 -4.10 -4.56 28.82
CA TYR A 50 -2.89 -4.32 28.05
C TYR A 50 -1.84 -5.39 28.36
N SER A 51 -1.38 -6.13 27.34
CA SER A 51 -0.29 -7.10 27.46
C SER A 51 1.04 -6.42 27.12
N CYS A 52 2.04 -6.53 28.00
CA CYS A 52 3.34 -5.87 27.85
C CYS A 52 4.48 -6.75 28.36
N SER A 53 5.54 -6.91 27.55
CA SER A 53 6.78 -7.63 27.91
C SER A 53 7.79 -6.76 28.66
N LYS A 54 7.54 -5.43 28.83
CA LYS A 54 8.45 -4.45 29.45
C LYS A 54 7.92 -3.95 30.79
N GLN A 55 8.82 -3.35 31.62
CA GLN A 55 8.44 -2.77 32.91
C GLN A 55 7.23 -1.81 32.82
N GLN A 56 6.23 -2.03 33.70
CA GLN A 56 4.91 -1.38 33.71
C GLN A 56 4.91 0.15 33.50
N ASP A 57 5.89 0.87 34.07
CA ASP A 57 5.91 2.35 34.08
C ASP A 57 6.26 2.98 32.71
N LYS A 58 6.88 2.23 31.79
CA LYS A 58 7.22 2.73 30.46
C LYS A 58 6.10 2.54 29.43
N CYS A 59 5.34 1.46 29.55
CA CYS A 59 4.30 1.12 28.59
C CYS A 59 3.13 2.13 28.59
N VAL A 60 2.74 2.65 29.74
CA VAL A 60 1.60 3.61 29.85
C VAL A 60 2.00 5.02 29.42
N LYS A 61 3.26 5.42 29.60
CA LYS A 61 3.74 6.78 29.25
C LYS A 61 3.94 6.98 27.75
N GLU A 62 4.18 5.91 27.01
CA GLU A 62 4.40 5.94 25.55
C GLU A 62 3.09 5.73 24.76
N SER A 63 1.96 5.51 25.43
CA SER A 63 0.67 5.25 24.78
C SER A 63 0.11 6.52 24.12
N GLY A 64 -0.04 6.49 22.79
CA GLY A 64 -0.48 7.62 21.97
C GLY A 64 -1.94 8.08 22.24
N GLU A 65 -2.37 9.14 21.55
CA GLU A 65 -3.74 9.70 21.66
C GLU A 65 -4.83 8.66 21.33
N ALA A 66 -4.55 7.71 20.46
CA ALA A 66 -5.47 6.63 20.08
C ALA A 66 -5.80 5.70 21.26
N PHE A 67 -4.78 5.33 22.05
CA PHE A 67 -4.97 4.54 23.28
C PHE A 67 -5.81 5.30 24.32
N LYS A 68 -5.50 6.59 24.52
CA LYS A 68 -6.27 7.46 25.45
C LYS A 68 -7.74 7.54 25.07
N ARG A 69 -8.05 7.51 23.79
CA ARG A 69 -9.42 7.53 23.30
C ARG A 69 -10.20 6.30 23.74
N ILE A 70 -9.63 5.08 23.57
CA ILE A 70 -10.25 3.83 24.03
C ILE A 70 -10.35 3.79 25.56
N ALA A 71 -9.28 4.18 26.27
CA ALA A 71 -9.28 4.24 27.73
C ALA A 71 -10.37 5.17 28.28
N ASN A 72 -10.61 6.32 27.64
CA ASN A 72 -11.70 7.25 27.99
C ASN A 72 -13.07 6.58 27.82
N LYS A 73 -13.30 5.85 26.71
CA LYS A 73 -14.54 5.09 26.49
C LYS A 73 -14.81 4.07 27.61
N CYS A 74 -13.77 3.38 28.04
CA CYS A 74 -13.85 2.44 29.17
C CYS A 74 -13.88 3.14 30.55
N GLY A 75 -14.05 4.46 30.61
CA GLY A 75 -14.02 5.22 31.87
C GLY A 75 -12.73 5.06 32.65
N HIS A 76 -11.59 5.01 31.95
CA HIS A 76 -10.23 4.78 32.48
C HIS A 76 -10.04 3.43 33.22
N ARG A 77 -10.96 2.48 33.05
CA ARG A 77 -10.79 1.13 33.60
C ARG A 77 -9.79 0.38 32.70
N ASN A 78 -8.59 0.19 33.23
CA ASN A 78 -7.53 -0.53 32.55
C ASN A 78 -6.76 -1.44 33.50
N HIS A 79 -6.12 -2.47 32.98
CA HIS A 79 -5.23 -3.37 33.71
C HIS A 79 -4.09 -3.81 32.79
N ILE A 80 -2.89 -3.95 33.36
CA ILE A 80 -1.70 -4.37 32.60
C ILE A 80 -1.35 -5.78 33.04
N LEU A 81 -1.18 -6.68 32.05
CA LEU A 81 -0.62 -8.01 32.27
C LEU A 81 0.80 -8.04 31.70
N SER A 82 1.76 -8.42 32.49
CA SER A 82 3.16 -8.59 32.06
C SER A 82 3.45 -10.07 31.82
N ASP A 83 3.99 -10.38 30.63
CA ASP A 83 4.35 -11.74 30.22
C ASP A 83 5.60 -12.25 30.96
N THR A 84 6.36 -11.37 31.64
CA THR A 84 7.60 -11.72 32.32
C THR A 84 7.37 -12.45 33.67
N ASP A 85 6.15 -12.45 34.18
CA ASP A 85 5.81 -12.99 35.50
C ASP A 85 4.76 -14.10 35.40
N GLN A 86 5.05 -15.16 34.64
CA GLN A 86 4.12 -16.30 34.44
C GLN A 86 3.78 -17.08 35.74
N GLY A 87 4.47 -16.83 36.84
CA GLY A 87 4.23 -17.46 38.16
C GLY A 87 3.44 -16.61 39.14
N ASP A 88 3.31 -15.31 38.93
CA ASP A 88 2.72 -14.42 39.91
C ASP A 88 1.22 -14.20 39.69
N ARG A 89 0.42 -14.87 40.51
CA ARG A 89 -1.04 -14.72 40.56
C ARG A 89 -1.49 -13.34 41.08
N ILE A 90 -0.59 -12.43 41.43
CA ILE A 90 -0.91 -11.11 41.99
C ILE A 90 -1.64 -10.29 40.92
N GLN A 91 -1.14 -10.23 39.67
CA GLN A 91 -1.74 -9.48 38.60
C GLN A 91 -3.18 -9.96 38.27
N VAL A 92 -3.38 -11.28 38.27
CA VAL A 92 -4.72 -11.86 38.07
C VAL A 92 -5.65 -11.51 39.24
N ARG A 93 -5.15 -11.53 40.46
CA ARG A 93 -5.94 -11.16 41.66
C ARG A 93 -6.35 -9.69 41.62
N GLU A 94 -5.46 -8.82 41.20
CA GLU A 94 -5.75 -7.38 41.02
C GLU A 94 -6.77 -7.15 39.89
N LEU A 95 -6.67 -7.88 38.77
CA LEU A 95 -7.66 -7.85 37.74
C LEU A 95 -9.04 -8.28 38.25
N LEU A 96 -9.11 -9.40 38.98
CA LEU A 96 -10.37 -9.89 39.54
C LEU A 96 -10.97 -8.87 40.51
N LYS A 97 -10.15 -8.21 41.36
CA LYS A 97 -10.62 -7.12 42.21
C LYS A 97 -11.23 -5.96 41.42
N LYS A 98 -10.58 -5.53 40.32
CA LYS A 98 -11.12 -4.48 39.45
C LYS A 98 -12.44 -4.90 38.80
N ILE A 99 -12.56 -6.19 38.47
CA ILE A 99 -13.81 -6.77 37.97
C ILE A 99 -14.91 -6.67 39.02
N ASP A 100 -14.63 -7.10 40.26
CA ASP A 100 -15.57 -7.06 41.39
C ASP A 100 -16.02 -5.62 41.69
N ASP A 101 -15.08 -4.66 41.72
CA ASP A 101 -15.37 -3.24 41.92
C ASP A 101 -16.30 -2.69 40.82
N MET A 102 -16.09 -3.08 39.57
CA MET A 102 -16.94 -2.67 38.44
C MET A 102 -18.32 -3.32 38.53
N VAL A 103 -18.41 -4.61 38.85
CA VAL A 103 -19.68 -5.33 39.05
C VAL A 103 -20.50 -4.70 40.18
N GLN A 104 -19.86 -4.33 41.27
CA GLN A 104 -20.51 -3.62 42.38
C GLN A 104 -21.01 -2.24 41.94
N LYS A 105 -20.20 -1.47 41.18
CA LYS A 105 -20.57 -0.17 40.63
C LYS A 105 -21.79 -0.28 39.74
N ASN A 106 -21.87 -1.35 38.95
CA ASN A 106 -22.99 -1.64 38.05
C ASN A 106 -24.16 -2.33 38.80
N LYS A 107 -24.12 -2.39 40.15
CA LYS A 107 -25.16 -3.01 41.00
C LYS A 107 -25.46 -4.47 40.63
N GLY A 108 -24.44 -5.22 40.24
CA GLY A 108 -24.58 -6.63 39.83
C GLY A 108 -25.26 -6.83 38.49
N LYS A 109 -25.52 -5.77 37.74
CA LYS A 109 -26.11 -5.90 36.37
C LYS A 109 -25.08 -6.47 35.40
N HIS A 110 -25.55 -7.34 34.53
CA HIS A 110 -24.80 -7.85 33.40
C HIS A 110 -25.03 -6.95 32.17
N CYS A 111 -24.14 -7.02 31.20
CA CYS A 111 -24.29 -6.32 29.94
C CYS A 111 -25.45 -6.93 29.14
N GLU A 112 -26.57 -6.23 29.08
CA GLU A 112 -27.76 -6.66 28.34
C GLU A 112 -27.66 -6.26 26.87
N ILE A 113 -27.81 -7.25 25.99
CA ILE A 113 -27.85 -7.00 24.54
C ILE A 113 -29.29 -7.06 24.08
N HIS A 114 -29.99 -5.93 24.24
CA HIS A 114 -31.42 -5.85 23.95
C HIS A 114 -31.76 -6.16 22.50
N GLY A 115 -32.69 -7.10 22.30
CA GLY A 115 -33.42 -7.33 21.02
C GLY A 115 -32.62 -7.79 19.80
N LYS A 116 -31.33 -7.45 19.73
CA LYS A 116 -30.47 -7.78 18.57
C LYS A 116 -29.98 -9.25 18.60
N ILE A 117 -29.89 -9.87 19.78
CA ILE A 117 -29.45 -11.26 19.91
C ILE A 117 -30.36 -12.20 19.12
N TYR A 118 -31.67 -12.07 19.27
CA TYR A 118 -32.63 -12.90 18.54
C TYR A 118 -32.46 -12.77 17.01
N LEU A 119 -32.25 -11.58 16.52
CA LEU A 119 -31.99 -11.34 15.10
C LEU A 119 -30.67 -11.99 14.65
N VAL A 120 -29.61 -11.88 15.45
CA VAL A 120 -28.31 -12.50 15.17
C VAL A 120 -28.41 -14.03 15.19
N GLN A 121 -29.13 -14.62 16.15
CA GLN A 121 -29.39 -16.05 16.17
C GLN A 121 -30.15 -16.50 14.93
N LYS A 122 -31.22 -15.81 14.58
CA LYS A 122 -32.03 -16.10 13.38
C LYS A 122 -31.21 -15.97 12.09
N TRP A 123 -30.31 -14.97 12.02
CA TRP A 123 -29.40 -14.86 10.88
C TRP A 123 -28.42 -16.02 10.82
N ARG A 124 -27.85 -16.44 11.95
CA ARG A 124 -26.95 -17.59 11.99
C ARG A 124 -27.65 -18.89 11.60
N GLU A 125 -28.83 -19.14 12.13
CA GLU A 125 -29.63 -20.31 11.72
C GLU A 125 -29.92 -20.31 10.20
N ALA A 126 -30.16 -19.11 9.63
CA ALA A 126 -30.36 -18.99 8.20
C ALA A 126 -29.05 -19.19 7.41
N GLU A 127 -27.91 -18.78 7.95
CA GLU A 127 -26.58 -19.02 7.37
C GLU A 127 -26.22 -20.49 7.45
N ASP A 128 -26.40 -21.14 8.58
CA ASP A 128 -26.17 -22.57 8.77
C ASP A 128 -27.02 -23.40 7.80
N LYS A 129 -28.28 -23.02 7.62
CA LYS A 129 -29.15 -23.66 6.65
C LYS A 129 -28.66 -23.48 5.21
N ARG A 130 -28.18 -22.30 4.85
CA ARG A 130 -27.58 -22.06 3.53
C ARG A 130 -26.27 -22.84 3.36
N ALA A 131 -25.44 -22.93 4.40
CA ALA A 131 -24.22 -23.71 4.42
C ALA A 131 -24.49 -25.19 4.17
N GLU A 132 -25.50 -25.77 4.86
CA GLU A 132 -25.93 -27.15 4.64
C GLU A 132 -26.45 -27.36 3.21
N GLN A 133 -27.24 -26.43 2.68
CA GLN A 133 -27.71 -26.49 1.30
C GLN A 133 -26.56 -26.45 0.29
N ARG A 134 -25.52 -25.61 0.57
CA ARG A 134 -24.30 -25.54 -0.24
C ARG A 134 -23.55 -26.86 -0.21
N LEU A 135 -23.36 -27.44 0.96
CA LEU A 135 -22.70 -28.73 1.14
C LEU A 135 -23.41 -29.82 0.34
N GLN A 136 -24.74 -29.91 0.47
CA GLN A 136 -25.57 -30.90 -0.26
C GLN A 136 -25.47 -30.69 -1.79
N LYS A 137 -25.54 -29.44 -2.23
CA LYS A 137 -25.38 -29.09 -3.66
C LYS A 137 -24.01 -29.49 -4.19
N THR A 138 -22.95 -29.20 -3.44
CA THR A 138 -21.59 -29.55 -3.81
C THR A 138 -21.36 -31.04 -3.85
N LYS A 139 -21.90 -31.80 -2.86
CA LYS A 139 -21.86 -33.28 -2.86
C LYS A 139 -22.53 -33.86 -4.09
N LYS A 140 -23.76 -33.45 -4.39
CA LYS A 140 -24.51 -33.92 -5.59
C LYS A 140 -23.75 -33.56 -6.89
N LEU A 141 -23.15 -32.37 -6.99
CA LEU A 141 -22.35 -31.99 -8.14
C LEU A 141 -21.16 -32.93 -8.30
N ARG A 142 -20.40 -33.19 -7.23
CA ARG A 142 -19.24 -34.10 -7.25
C ARG A 142 -19.64 -35.53 -7.62
N GLU A 143 -20.73 -36.06 -7.07
CA GLU A 143 -21.26 -37.36 -7.42
C GLU A 143 -21.62 -37.47 -8.92
N MET A 144 -22.26 -36.42 -9.46
CA MET A 144 -22.57 -36.34 -10.88
C MET A 144 -21.30 -36.28 -11.74
N LEU A 145 -20.29 -35.53 -11.33
CA LEU A 145 -19.01 -35.43 -12.05
C LEU A 145 -18.26 -36.76 -12.01
N ARG A 146 -18.20 -37.43 -10.86
CA ARG A 146 -17.59 -38.76 -10.70
C ARG A 146 -18.30 -39.79 -11.54
N SER A 147 -19.62 -39.78 -11.63
CA SER A 147 -20.37 -40.69 -12.48
C SER A 147 -20.09 -40.50 -13.99
N LYS A 148 -19.77 -39.28 -14.40
CA LYS A 148 -19.35 -38.98 -15.79
C LYS A 148 -17.89 -39.40 -16.09
N MET A 149 -17.04 -39.48 -15.08
CA MET A 149 -15.64 -39.90 -15.27
C MET A 149 -15.52 -41.35 -15.72
N GLY A 150 -16.48 -42.22 -15.38
CA GLY A 150 -16.46 -43.63 -15.76
C GLY A 150 -15.20 -44.35 -15.29
N SER A 151 -14.84 -45.43 -15.96
CA SER A 151 -13.61 -46.20 -15.71
C SER A 151 -12.38 -45.54 -16.38
N THR A 152 -12.48 -44.29 -16.80
CA THR A 152 -11.33 -43.58 -17.41
C THR A 152 -10.27 -43.34 -16.36
N SER A 153 -9.10 -43.91 -16.60
CA SER A 153 -7.87 -43.76 -15.84
C SER A 153 -7.64 -42.28 -15.50
N HIS A 154 -7.32 -41.98 -14.25
CA HIS A 154 -6.81 -40.66 -13.85
C HIS A 154 -5.73 -40.20 -14.82
N SER A 155 -5.76 -38.93 -15.21
CA SER A 155 -4.71 -38.39 -16.08
C SER A 155 -3.33 -38.61 -15.47
N SER A 156 -2.39 -39.18 -16.23
CA SER A 156 -1.01 -39.38 -15.78
C SER A 156 -0.26 -38.06 -15.58
N GLU A 157 -0.79 -36.97 -16.12
CA GLU A 157 -0.19 -35.63 -16.05
C GLU A 157 -1.23 -34.62 -15.56
N ILE A 158 -0.84 -33.77 -14.61
CA ILE A 158 -1.62 -32.63 -14.14
C ILE A 158 -0.78 -31.35 -14.20
N ARG A 159 -1.35 -30.30 -14.78
CA ARG A 159 -0.74 -28.97 -14.87
C ARG A 159 -1.58 -27.97 -14.09
N ILE A 160 -0.97 -27.40 -13.05
CA ILE A 160 -1.63 -26.52 -12.06
C ILE A 160 -1.00 -25.12 -12.16
N LEU A 161 -1.83 -24.11 -12.35
CA LEU A 161 -1.44 -22.69 -12.28
C LEU A 161 -1.93 -22.10 -10.96
N LEU A 162 -1.01 -21.68 -10.08
CA LEU A 162 -1.33 -21.01 -8.82
C LEU A 162 -1.46 -19.52 -9.04
N THR A 163 -2.62 -18.94 -8.75
CA THR A 163 -2.87 -17.51 -8.85
C THR A 163 -3.50 -16.98 -7.55
N GLY A 164 -3.38 -15.70 -7.30
CA GLY A 164 -3.87 -15.07 -6.07
C GLY A 164 -2.97 -13.92 -5.64
N TYR A 165 -3.43 -13.17 -4.65
CA TYR A 165 -2.70 -12.00 -4.17
C TYR A 165 -1.41 -12.36 -3.42
N GLN A 166 -0.60 -11.35 -3.13
CA GLN A 166 0.63 -11.50 -2.38
C GLN A 166 0.37 -12.07 -0.98
N PHE A 167 1.17 -13.05 -0.57
CA PHE A 167 1.01 -13.77 0.70
C PHE A 167 -0.25 -14.63 0.80
N SER A 168 -0.92 -14.93 -0.32
CA SER A 168 -2.05 -15.89 -0.31
C SER A 168 -1.63 -17.35 -0.11
N GLY A 169 -0.33 -17.64 0.07
CA GLY A 169 0.18 -18.98 0.31
C GLY A 169 0.53 -19.78 -0.96
N LYS A 170 0.64 -19.15 -2.14
CA LYS A 170 0.91 -19.85 -3.42
C LYS A 170 2.14 -20.74 -3.39
N SER A 171 3.30 -20.14 -3.07
CA SER A 171 4.58 -20.88 -3.01
C SER A 171 4.54 -22.02 -1.98
N SER A 172 3.94 -21.77 -0.81
CA SER A 172 3.75 -22.80 0.23
C SER A 172 2.83 -23.92 -0.26
N THR A 173 1.74 -23.57 -0.95
CA THR A 173 0.83 -24.56 -1.56
C THR A 173 1.53 -25.39 -2.61
N GLY A 174 2.37 -24.78 -3.46
CA GLY A 174 3.18 -25.52 -4.44
C GLY A 174 4.11 -26.52 -3.75
N ASN A 175 4.77 -26.13 -2.66
CA ASN A 175 5.61 -27.01 -1.86
C ASN A 175 4.79 -28.14 -1.20
N THR A 176 3.60 -27.85 -0.68
CA THR A 176 2.69 -28.84 -0.11
C THR A 176 2.23 -29.84 -1.17
N ILE A 177 1.86 -29.41 -2.37
CA ILE A 177 1.44 -30.29 -3.48
C ILE A 177 2.58 -31.21 -3.87
N LEU A 178 3.77 -30.64 -4.13
CA LEU A 178 4.93 -31.41 -4.62
C LEU A 178 5.68 -32.19 -3.51
N ALA A 179 5.32 -31.99 -2.24
CA ALA A 179 6.04 -32.55 -1.08
C ALA A 179 7.54 -32.18 -1.06
N GLN A 180 7.90 -31.03 -1.57
CA GLN A 180 9.27 -30.56 -1.71
C GLN A 180 9.33 -29.06 -1.43
N GLU A 181 10.44 -28.56 -0.87
CA GLU A 181 10.72 -27.12 -0.76
C GLU A 181 11.20 -26.57 -2.13
N ALA A 182 10.39 -26.80 -3.18
CA ALA A 182 10.71 -26.46 -4.55
C ALA A 182 10.56 -24.96 -4.86
N PHE A 183 9.70 -24.27 -4.11
CA PHE A 183 9.47 -22.83 -4.19
C PHE A 183 10.00 -22.14 -2.94
N VAL A 184 10.69 -21.02 -3.13
CA VAL A 184 11.16 -20.19 -2.02
C VAL A 184 9.98 -19.45 -1.39
N THR A 185 9.78 -19.65 -0.07
CA THR A 185 8.70 -19.02 0.68
C THR A 185 9.17 -17.76 1.42
N PHE A 186 8.20 -16.89 1.81
CA PHE A 186 8.48 -15.77 2.69
C PHE A 186 9.02 -16.29 4.07
N PRO A 187 9.98 -15.60 4.75
CA PRO A 187 10.50 -14.25 4.42
C PRO A 187 11.68 -14.22 3.45
N ASN A 188 12.17 -15.35 2.95
CA ASN A 188 13.48 -15.47 2.31
C ASN A 188 13.55 -14.83 0.93
N LYS A 189 12.51 -14.92 0.11
CA LYS A 189 12.47 -14.27 -1.21
C LYS A 189 11.02 -13.99 -1.65
N ARG A 190 10.85 -12.93 -2.42
CA ARG A 190 9.59 -12.59 -3.10
C ARG A 190 9.73 -12.88 -4.58
N MET A 191 8.69 -13.49 -5.15
CA MET A 191 8.70 -13.82 -6.57
C MET A 191 8.41 -12.60 -7.42
N SER A 192 9.31 -12.30 -8.34
CA SER A 192 9.15 -11.26 -9.35
C SER A 192 8.69 -11.81 -10.70
N LYS A 193 8.86 -13.11 -10.94
CA LYS A 193 8.53 -13.82 -12.19
C LYS A 193 7.80 -15.12 -11.87
N CYS A 194 7.07 -15.65 -12.86
CA CYS A 194 6.49 -17.00 -12.75
C CYS A 194 7.59 -18.05 -12.58
N VAL A 195 7.36 -19.02 -11.69
CA VAL A 195 8.29 -20.13 -11.46
C VAL A 195 7.55 -21.45 -11.68
N LYS A 196 8.06 -22.26 -12.61
CA LYS A 196 7.58 -23.60 -12.88
C LYS A 196 8.39 -24.62 -12.08
N ARG A 197 7.71 -25.60 -11.48
CA ARG A 197 8.29 -26.79 -10.84
C ARG A 197 7.48 -28.02 -11.20
N GLU A 198 8.15 -29.15 -11.21
CA GLU A 198 7.56 -30.45 -11.57
C GLU A 198 7.95 -31.49 -10.53
N GLY A 199 7.11 -32.50 -10.36
CA GLY A 199 7.37 -33.62 -9.47
C GLY A 199 6.34 -34.73 -9.64
N ASP A 200 6.66 -35.91 -9.11
CA ASP A 200 5.74 -37.03 -9.10
C ASP A 200 4.96 -37.05 -7.79
N VAL A 201 3.64 -36.96 -7.92
CA VAL A 201 2.70 -36.94 -6.79
C VAL A 201 1.70 -38.07 -6.96
N GLN A 202 1.75 -39.05 -6.08
CA GLN A 202 0.86 -40.24 -6.12
C GLN A 202 0.86 -40.96 -7.48
N GLY A 203 2.06 -41.12 -8.08
CA GLY A 203 2.25 -41.78 -9.37
C GLY A 203 1.81 -40.95 -10.60
N ARG A 204 1.61 -39.65 -10.42
CA ARG A 204 1.21 -38.73 -11.49
C ARG A 204 2.28 -37.64 -11.64
N HIS A 205 2.60 -37.29 -12.88
CA HIS A 205 3.46 -36.16 -13.17
C HIS A 205 2.69 -34.85 -12.94
N VAL A 206 3.13 -34.05 -11.96
CA VAL A 206 2.45 -32.79 -11.59
C VAL A 206 3.35 -31.62 -11.89
N THR A 207 2.89 -30.75 -12.77
CA THR A 207 3.51 -29.46 -13.05
C THR A 207 2.79 -28.37 -12.24
N VAL A 208 3.53 -27.60 -11.47
CA VAL A 208 3.02 -26.44 -10.72
C VAL A 208 3.71 -25.17 -11.18
N VAL A 209 2.92 -24.17 -11.59
CA VAL A 209 3.40 -22.85 -11.93
C VAL A 209 2.89 -21.85 -10.88
N ASP A 210 3.84 -21.25 -10.15
CA ASP A 210 3.55 -20.19 -9.19
C ASP A 210 3.64 -18.81 -9.86
N THR A 211 2.61 -17.98 -9.74
CA THR A 211 2.56 -16.65 -10.36
C THR A 211 2.89 -15.55 -9.36
N PRO A 212 3.45 -14.40 -9.81
CA PRO A 212 3.66 -13.25 -8.95
C PRO A 212 2.35 -12.71 -8.40
N GLY A 213 2.18 -12.69 -7.09
CA GLY A 213 0.97 -12.19 -6.43
C GLY A 213 1.14 -10.75 -5.99
N ARG A 214 0.96 -9.77 -6.87
CA ARG A 214 1.18 -8.35 -6.52
C ARG A 214 -0.10 -7.58 -6.18
N TRP A 215 -1.27 -8.16 -6.39
CA TRP A 215 -2.57 -7.50 -6.38
C TRP A 215 -3.47 -7.94 -5.22
N ARG A 216 -3.24 -7.44 -4.02
CA ARG A 216 -4.11 -7.82 -2.87
C ARG A 216 -5.46 -7.09 -2.88
N ILE A 217 -5.43 -5.77 -3.03
CA ILE A 217 -6.59 -4.89 -2.89
C ILE A 217 -6.60 -3.79 -3.96
N HIS A 218 -5.71 -3.87 -4.94
CA HIS A 218 -5.63 -2.88 -5.99
C HIS A 218 -6.34 -3.39 -7.23
N PRO A 219 -7.29 -2.63 -7.78
CA PRO A 219 -7.88 -2.91 -9.09
C PRO A 219 -6.82 -3.16 -10.16
N VAL A 220 -7.18 -3.87 -11.22
CA VAL A 220 -6.26 -4.26 -12.30
C VAL A 220 -5.60 -3.05 -12.97
N GLU A 221 -6.24 -1.90 -12.94
CA GLU A 221 -5.74 -0.64 -13.48
C GLU A 221 -4.45 -0.18 -12.80
N TYR A 222 -4.28 -0.48 -11.52
CA TYR A 222 -3.07 -0.15 -10.76
C TYR A 222 -1.97 -1.22 -10.85
N THR A 223 -2.27 -2.36 -11.47
CA THR A 223 -1.30 -3.42 -11.71
C THR A 223 -0.43 -3.04 -12.91
N THR A 224 0.90 -3.12 -12.75
CA THR A 224 1.84 -2.79 -13.82
C THR A 224 1.62 -3.66 -15.05
N GLU A 225 1.84 -3.10 -16.23
CA GLU A 225 1.67 -3.83 -17.50
C GLU A 225 2.58 -5.06 -17.56
N LEU A 226 3.79 -4.95 -17.01
CA LEU A 226 4.70 -6.08 -16.88
C LEU A 226 4.10 -7.24 -16.08
N CYS A 227 3.43 -6.94 -14.94
CA CYS A 227 2.77 -7.98 -14.14
C CYS A 227 1.55 -8.58 -14.83
N LYS A 228 0.78 -7.77 -15.58
CA LYS A 228 -0.35 -8.27 -16.38
C LYS A 228 0.14 -9.22 -17.47
N GLN A 229 1.22 -8.85 -18.17
CA GLN A 229 1.86 -9.70 -19.17
C GLN A 229 2.37 -11.01 -18.54
N ASP A 230 3.07 -10.93 -17.38
CA ASP A 230 3.56 -12.12 -16.69
C ASP A 230 2.42 -13.05 -16.27
N LEU A 231 1.29 -12.50 -15.83
CA LEU A 231 0.10 -13.29 -15.46
C LEU A 231 -0.49 -13.98 -16.69
N VAL A 232 -0.69 -13.28 -17.80
CA VAL A 232 -1.20 -13.86 -19.05
C VAL A 232 -0.25 -14.91 -19.62
N LEU A 233 1.05 -14.60 -19.66
CA LEU A 233 2.07 -15.51 -20.19
C LEU A 233 2.32 -16.72 -19.28
N SER A 234 1.85 -16.72 -18.04
CA SER A 234 1.99 -17.86 -17.14
C SER A 234 1.35 -19.14 -17.67
N VAL A 235 0.32 -19.05 -18.47
CA VAL A 235 -0.35 -20.22 -19.10
C VAL A 235 0.59 -20.95 -20.07
N THR A 236 1.54 -20.26 -20.70
CA THR A 236 2.50 -20.85 -21.62
C THR A 236 3.58 -21.68 -20.90
N GLN A 237 3.68 -21.55 -19.58
CA GLN A 237 4.56 -22.39 -18.76
C GLN A 237 4.01 -23.81 -18.54
N CYS A 238 2.75 -24.04 -18.91
CA CYS A 238 2.02 -25.31 -18.82
C CYS A 238 1.58 -25.81 -20.21
N PRO A 239 2.48 -26.05 -21.18
CA PRO A 239 2.06 -26.45 -22.52
C PRO A 239 1.30 -27.79 -22.50
N PRO A 240 0.23 -27.97 -23.28
CA PRO A 240 -0.43 -27.01 -24.15
C PRO A 240 -1.34 -25.99 -23.43
N GLY A 241 -1.56 -26.14 -22.13
CA GLY A 241 -2.32 -25.28 -21.23
C GLY A 241 -2.48 -25.90 -19.84
N PRO A 242 -2.77 -25.11 -18.78
CA PRO A 242 -3.04 -25.66 -17.46
C PRO A 242 -4.37 -26.42 -17.44
N HIS A 243 -4.42 -27.54 -16.73
CA HIS A 243 -5.68 -28.27 -16.50
C HIS A 243 -6.57 -27.51 -15.52
N ILE A 244 -5.94 -26.83 -14.55
CA ILE A 244 -6.61 -26.10 -13.49
C ILE A 244 -5.86 -24.81 -13.11
N LEU A 245 -6.61 -23.74 -12.85
CA LEU A 245 -6.13 -22.55 -12.16
C LEU A 245 -6.65 -22.59 -10.72
N LEU A 246 -5.76 -22.54 -9.75
CA LEU A 246 -6.13 -22.42 -8.34
C LEU A 246 -6.05 -20.96 -7.95
N VAL A 247 -7.19 -20.34 -7.60
CA VAL A 247 -7.24 -19.01 -7.04
C VAL A 247 -7.18 -19.09 -5.52
N LEU A 248 -6.06 -18.62 -4.94
CA LEU A 248 -5.79 -18.77 -3.53
C LEU A 248 -6.38 -17.62 -2.70
N VAL A 249 -7.18 -17.97 -1.71
CA VAL A 249 -7.83 -17.06 -0.77
C VAL A 249 -7.48 -17.47 0.66
N ARG A 250 -6.98 -16.55 1.48
CA ARG A 250 -6.67 -16.81 2.90
C ARG A 250 -7.94 -16.72 3.73
N LEU A 251 -8.11 -17.68 4.65
CA LEU A 251 -9.24 -17.72 5.57
C LEU A 251 -9.12 -16.73 6.75
N ASP A 252 -7.91 -16.36 7.12
CA ASP A 252 -7.63 -15.41 8.21
C ASP A 252 -7.74 -13.93 7.79
N ILE A 253 -8.19 -13.66 6.57
CA ILE A 253 -8.33 -12.31 6.02
C ILE A 253 -9.68 -12.19 5.32
N SER A 254 -10.46 -11.20 5.71
CA SER A 254 -11.78 -10.93 5.13
C SER A 254 -11.73 -10.70 3.62
N PHE A 255 -12.69 -11.30 2.91
CA PHE A 255 -12.87 -11.22 1.47
C PHE A 255 -13.95 -10.20 1.11
N THR A 256 -13.54 -9.00 0.77
CA THR A 256 -14.42 -7.86 0.55
C THR A 256 -14.84 -7.69 -0.92
N GLU A 257 -15.81 -6.81 -1.20
CA GLU A 257 -16.17 -6.41 -2.57
C GLU A 257 -14.97 -5.86 -3.36
N ARG A 258 -14.02 -5.22 -2.67
CA ARG A 258 -12.75 -4.78 -3.28
C ARG A 258 -11.90 -5.97 -3.73
N SER A 259 -11.83 -7.03 -2.91
CA SER A 259 -11.14 -8.28 -3.25
C SER A 259 -11.78 -8.94 -4.47
N LYS A 260 -13.12 -8.99 -4.52
CA LYS A 260 -13.89 -9.49 -5.66
C LYS A 260 -13.56 -8.73 -6.95
N LYS A 261 -13.69 -7.40 -6.96
CA LYS A 261 -13.36 -6.55 -8.12
C LYS A 261 -11.93 -6.75 -8.59
N THR A 262 -11.00 -6.91 -7.65
CA THR A 262 -9.59 -7.15 -7.96
C THR A 262 -9.39 -8.49 -8.68
N ILE A 263 -9.97 -9.58 -8.17
CA ILE A 263 -9.87 -10.90 -8.79
C ILE A 263 -10.57 -10.89 -10.15
N GLU A 264 -11.76 -10.36 -10.24
CA GLU A 264 -12.53 -10.26 -11.47
C GLU A 264 -11.75 -9.55 -12.57
N GLY A 265 -11.19 -8.37 -12.30
CA GLY A 265 -10.39 -7.62 -13.26
C GLY A 265 -9.13 -8.36 -13.73
N HIS A 266 -8.43 -9.08 -12.83
CA HIS A 266 -7.27 -9.88 -13.24
C HIS A 266 -7.66 -11.13 -14.03
N PHE A 267 -8.78 -11.77 -13.73
CA PHE A 267 -9.26 -12.94 -14.46
C PHE A 267 -9.81 -12.59 -15.84
N GLN A 268 -10.32 -11.37 -16.04
CA GLN A 268 -10.69 -10.86 -17.36
C GLN A 268 -9.53 -10.87 -18.36
N LEU A 269 -8.27 -10.79 -17.89
CA LEU A 269 -7.08 -10.89 -18.76
C LEU A 269 -6.94 -12.26 -19.44
N PHE A 270 -7.52 -13.31 -18.87
CA PHE A 270 -7.54 -14.67 -19.45
C PHE A 270 -8.74 -14.92 -20.35
N GLY A 271 -9.78 -14.08 -20.30
CA GLY A 271 -11.08 -14.30 -20.95
C GLY A 271 -12.06 -15.11 -20.09
N GLU A 272 -13.33 -15.10 -20.49
CA GLU A 272 -14.44 -15.70 -19.68
C GLU A 272 -14.32 -17.22 -19.47
N ASN A 273 -13.72 -17.95 -20.41
CA ASN A 273 -13.60 -19.40 -20.31
C ASN A 273 -12.70 -19.87 -19.16
N VAL A 274 -11.87 -19.00 -18.60
CA VAL A 274 -10.96 -19.35 -17.49
C VAL A 274 -11.69 -19.89 -16.28
N TRP A 275 -12.88 -19.35 -15.99
CA TRP A 275 -13.65 -19.74 -14.80
C TRP A 275 -14.07 -21.21 -14.76
N ARG A 276 -14.23 -21.85 -15.92
CA ARG A 276 -14.55 -23.30 -16.02
C ARG A 276 -13.37 -24.18 -15.57
N HIS A 277 -12.15 -23.66 -15.70
CA HIS A 277 -10.91 -24.31 -15.30
C HIS A 277 -10.37 -23.76 -13.98
N THR A 278 -11.20 -23.09 -13.18
CA THR A 278 -10.77 -22.44 -11.93
C THR A 278 -11.44 -23.07 -10.73
N MET A 279 -10.62 -23.26 -9.66
CA MET A 279 -11.08 -23.72 -8.34
C MET A 279 -10.58 -22.74 -7.29
N VAL A 280 -11.40 -22.47 -6.27
CA VAL A 280 -10.97 -21.67 -5.10
C VAL A 280 -10.21 -22.59 -4.16
N LEU A 281 -8.96 -22.23 -3.86
CA LEU A 281 -8.17 -22.88 -2.83
C LEU A 281 -8.03 -21.98 -1.62
N PHE A 282 -8.69 -22.37 -0.54
CA PHE A 282 -8.59 -21.68 0.73
C PHE A 282 -7.32 -22.10 1.46
N THR A 283 -6.49 -21.13 1.89
CA THR A 283 -5.28 -21.36 2.67
C THR A 283 -5.47 -20.90 4.12
N CYS A 284 -4.56 -21.27 5.01
CA CYS A 284 -4.69 -21.09 6.46
C CYS A 284 -5.92 -21.85 7.01
N GLY A 285 -6.07 -23.13 6.63
CA GLY A 285 -7.19 -23.96 7.02
C GLY A 285 -7.37 -24.14 8.52
N ASP A 286 -6.32 -24.00 9.29
CA ASP A 286 -6.30 -23.98 10.76
C ASP A 286 -7.16 -22.86 11.36
N PHE A 287 -7.39 -21.77 10.62
CA PHE A 287 -8.23 -20.66 11.06
C PHE A 287 -9.72 -21.04 11.18
N LEU A 288 -10.18 -22.07 10.49
CA LEU A 288 -11.58 -22.50 10.58
C LEU A 288 -11.99 -23.03 11.96
N GLY A 289 -11.03 -23.63 12.69
CA GLY A 289 -11.37 -24.29 13.95
C GLY A 289 -12.48 -25.34 13.78
N GLU A 290 -13.58 -25.15 14.47
CA GLU A 290 -14.78 -26.01 14.37
C GLU A 290 -15.77 -25.57 13.27
N THR A 291 -15.55 -24.41 12.63
CA THR A 291 -16.41 -23.87 11.58
C THR A 291 -16.18 -24.62 10.28
N THR A 292 -17.24 -25.02 9.59
CA THR A 292 -17.09 -25.62 8.26
C THR A 292 -16.78 -24.56 7.21
N ILE A 293 -16.17 -24.97 6.11
CA ILE A 293 -15.85 -24.03 5.01
C ILE A 293 -17.15 -23.45 4.40
N GLU A 294 -18.23 -24.21 4.38
CA GLU A 294 -19.53 -23.77 3.89
C GLU A 294 -20.12 -22.68 4.78
N GLN A 295 -20.03 -22.84 6.11
CA GLN A 295 -20.42 -21.81 7.07
C GLN A 295 -19.59 -20.55 6.90
N PHE A 296 -18.27 -20.69 6.72
CA PHE A 296 -17.38 -19.56 6.45
C PHE A 296 -17.79 -18.81 5.18
N ILE A 297 -18.04 -19.51 4.07
CA ILE A 297 -18.47 -18.90 2.79
C ILE A 297 -19.77 -18.12 2.96
N GLU A 298 -20.74 -18.66 3.71
CA GLU A 298 -22.04 -17.99 3.91
C GLU A 298 -21.90 -16.77 4.85
N THR A 299 -21.08 -16.87 5.86
CA THR A 299 -20.86 -15.79 6.86
C THR A 299 -20.01 -14.64 6.30
N GLU A 300 -19.02 -14.94 5.46
CA GLU A 300 -18.13 -13.93 4.86
C GLU A 300 -18.87 -13.01 3.86
N GLY A 301 -19.97 -13.48 3.29
CA GLY A 301 -20.93 -12.69 2.53
C GLY A 301 -20.81 -12.80 1.01
N GLN A 302 -21.55 -11.90 0.33
CA GLN A 302 -21.84 -12.01 -1.11
C GLN A 302 -20.60 -12.00 -2.01
N ALA A 303 -19.55 -11.28 -1.63
CA ALA A 303 -18.32 -11.20 -2.42
C ALA A 303 -17.63 -12.55 -2.56
N LEU A 304 -17.51 -13.31 -1.45
CA LEU A 304 -16.91 -14.64 -1.47
C LEU A 304 -17.84 -15.68 -2.11
N GLN A 305 -19.13 -15.60 -1.82
CA GLN A 305 -20.15 -16.45 -2.45
C GLN A 305 -20.11 -16.32 -3.98
N TRP A 306 -19.97 -15.09 -4.50
CA TRP A 306 -19.81 -14.83 -5.93
C TRP A 306 -18.57 -15.53 -6.50
N LEU A 307 -17.41 -15.45 -5.84
CA LEU A 307 -16.18 -16.11 -6.31
C LEU A 307 -16.36 -17.61 -6.40
N VAL A 308 -16.91 -18.22 -5.34
CA VAL A 308 -17.15 -19.66 -5.29
C VAL A 308 -18.14 -20.09 -6.38
N GLN A 309 -19.19 -19.29 -6.64
CA GLN A 309 -20.15 -19.55 -7.72
C GLN A 309 -19.51 -19.44 -9.11
N LYS A 310 -18.67 -18.43 -9.35
CA LYS A 310 -17.91 -18.28 -10.61
C LYS A 310 -17.02 -19.50 -10.89
N CYS A 311 -16.47 -20.11 -9.85
CA CYS A 311 -15.70 -21.35 -9.94
C CYS A 311 -16.58 -22.61 -9.87
N ASN A 312 -17.85 -22.55 -10.29
CA ASN A 312 -18.80 -23.68 -10.32
C ASN A 312 -18.97 -24.40 -8.97
N ASN A 313 -18.83 -23.67 -7.84
CA ASN A 313 -18.80 -24.22 -6.48
C ASN A 313 -17.70 -25.27 -6.25
N MET A 314 -16.61 -25.19 -7.01
CA MET A 314 -15.41 -26.00 -6.80
C MET A 314 -14.45 -25.25 -5.87
N TYR A 315 -14.21 -25.82 -4.71
CA TYR A 315 -13.31 -25.27 -3.70
C TYR A 315 -12.65 -26.38 -2.87
N HIS A 316 -11.50 -26.04 -2.29
CA HIS A 316 -10.78 -26.93 -1.38
C HIS A 316 -10.08 -26.11 -0.30
N VAL A 317 -9.79 -26.75 0.85
CA VAL A 317 -9.10 -26.10 1.98
C VAL A 317 -7.74 -26.74 2.18
N PHE A 318 -6.70 -25.90 2.31
CA PHE A 318 -5.33 -26.30 2.64
C PHE A 318 -4.87 -25.69 3.95
N ASN A 319 -4.26 -26.54 4.78
CA ASN A 319 -3.39 -26.11 5.86
C ASN A 319 -1.93 -26.39 5.49
N ASN A 320 -1.23 -25.36 5.04
CA ASN A 320 0.18 -25.48 4.64
C ASN A 320 1.15 -25.66 5.83
N ASN A 321 0.66 -25.54 7.08
CA ASN A 321 1.45 -25.80 8.28
C ASN A 321 1.57 -27.30 8.58
N ILE A 322 0.66 -28.13 8.06
CA ILE A 322 0.65 -29.58 8.24
C ILE A 322 1.25 -30.23 6.99
N LYS A 323 2.60 -30.38 6.97
CA LYS A 323 3.33 -30.88 5.81
C LYS A 323 3.15 -32.39 5.58
N ASP A 324 2.93 -33.16 6.63
CA ASP A 324 2.86 -34.62 6.59
C ASP A 324 1.47 -35.16 6.20
N ASP A 325 0.44 -34.34 6.27
CA ASP A 325 -0.91 -34.74 5.87
C ASP A 325 -1.07 -34.69 4.35
N ARG A 326 -0.89 -35.86 3.72
CA ARG A 326 -1.06 -36.02 2.27
C ARG A 326 -2.53 -36.17 1.86
N SER A 327 -3.46 -36.34 2.81
CA SER A 327 -4.88 -36.52 2.51
C SER A 327 -5.47 -35.28 1.82
N GLN A 328 -5.08 -34.07 2.26
CA GLN A 328 -5.51 -32.83 1.64
C GLN A 328 -5.06 -32.69 0.18
N VAL A 329 -3.87 -33.23 -0.16
CA VAL A 329 -3.37 -33.23 -1.54
C VAL A 329 -4.12 -34.27 -2.37
N SER A 330 -4.40 -35.46 -1.81
CA SER A 330 -5.18 -36.50 -2.48
C SER A 330 -6.55 -35.99 -2.85
N GLU A 331 -7.25 -35.35 -1.90
CA GLU A 331 -8.59 -34.78 -2.12
C GLU A 331 -8.54 -33.63 -3.14
N LEU A 332 -7.49 -32.79 -3.12
CA LEU A 332 -7.30 -31.76 -4.14
C LEU A 332 -7.18 -32.37 -5.54
N LEU A 333 -6.35 -33.40 -5.71
CA LEU A 333 -6.16 -34.05 -7.01
C LEU A 333 -7.47 -34.69 -7.52
N GLU A 334 -8.24 -35.34 -6.65
CA GLU A 334 -9.59 -35.85 -7.01
C GLU A 334 -10.52 -34.73 -7.50
N LYS A 335 -10.55 -33.60 -6.79
CA LYS A 335 -11.36 -32.44 -7.20
C LYS A 335 -10.88 -31.84 -8.52
N ILE A 336 -9.56 -31.85 -8.76
CA ILE A 336 -9.00 -31.43 -10.05
C ILE A 336 -9.49 -32.35 -11.17
N ASP A 337 -9.46 -33.68 -10.97
CA ASP A 337 -9.96 -34.64 -11.94
C ASP A 337 -11.46 -34.41 -12.24
N GLU A 338 -12.28 -34.10 -11.21
CA GLU A 338 -13.69 -33.75 -11.37
C GLU A 338 -13.87 -32.50 -12.26
N VAL A 339 -13.03 -31.45 -12.08
CA VAL A 339 -13.05 -30.25 -12.93
C VAL A 339 -12.60 -30.57 -14.36
N VAL A 340 -11.53 -31.33 -14.51
CA VAL A 340 -11.00 -31.75 -15.82
C VAL A 340 -12.06 -32.56 -16.58
N ALA A 341 -12.70 -33.51 -15.90
CA ALA A 341 -13.79 -34.30 -16.47
C ALA A 341 -15.00 -33.44 -16.88
N SER A 342 -15.36 -32.42 -16.08
CA SER A 342 -16.44 -31.48 -16.42
C SER A 342 -16.15 -30.71 -17.71
N ASN A 343 -14.88 -30.53 -18.05
CA ASN A 343 -14.40 -29.86 -19.26
C ASN A 343 -14.02 -30.86 -20.40
N GLY A 344 -14.54 -32.09 -20.33
CA GLY A 344 -14.32 -33.13 -21.36
C GLY A 344 -12.87 -33.66 -21.41
N GLY A 345 -12.15 -33.60 -20.29
CA GLY A 345 -10.74 -34.01 -20.22
C GLY A 345 -9.75 -32.98 -20.74
N GLY A 346 -10.24 -31.80 -21.12
CA GLY A 346 -9.43 -30.71 -21.70
C GLY A 346 -8.70 -29.84 -20.67
N HIS A 347 -7.78 -29.08 -21.18
CA HIS A 347 -7.07 -28.03 -20.45
C HIS A 347 -7.60 -26.64 -20.82
N PHE A 348 -7.22 -25.63 -20.06
CA PHE A 348 -7.56 -24.24 -20.39
C PHE A 348 -6.78 -23.80 -21.63
N GLU A 349 -7.51 -23.44 -22.67
CA GLU A 349 -6.97 -22.84 -23.88
C GLU A 349 -7.29 -21.34 -23.88
N MET A 350 -6.23 -20.56 -23.84
CA MET A 350 -6.36 -19.11 -23.95
C MET A 350 -6.58 -18.68 -25.39
N ASP A 351 -7.36 -17.61 -25.60
CA ASP A 351 -7.53 -17.01 -26.92
C ASP A 351 -6.16 -16.66 -27.53
N GLN A 352 -5.87 -17.29 -28.67
CA GLN A 352 -4.60 -17.16 -29.36
C GLN A 352 -4.30 -15.73 -29.78
N LYS A 353 -5.32 -14.91 -30.06
CA LYS A 353 -5.15 -13.49 -30.42
C LYS A 353 -4.63 -12.71 -29.22
N ILE A 354 -5.25 -12.88 -28.05
CA ILE A 354 -4.82 -12.23 -26.80
C ILE A 354 -3.39 -12.65 -26.47
N LEU A 355 -3.10 -13.95 -26.54
CA LEU A 355 -1.78 -14.49 -26.24
C LEU A 355 -0.70 -13.92 -27.19
N GLN A 356 -0.97 -13.91 -28.49
CA GLN A 356 -0.07 -13.35 -29.49
C GLN A 356 0.16 -11.85 -29.28
N GLU A 357 -0.91 -11.09 -29.00
CA GLU A 357 -0.81 -9.66 -28.72
C GLU A 357 0.09 -9.38 -27.50
N VAL A 358 -0.10 -10.11 -26.41
CA VAL A 358 0.71 -9.94 -25.20
C VAL A 358 2.17 -10.37 -25.44
N GLN A 359 2.38 -11.46 -26.19
CA GLN A 359 3.74 -11.90 -26.58
C GLN A 359 4.44 -10.86 -27.46
N MET A 360 3.72 -10.27 -28.41
CA MET A 360 4.28 -9.22 -29.27
C MET A 360 4.63 -7.96 -28.46
N LYS A 361 3.73 -7.50 -27.60
CA LYS A 361 3.99 -6.36 -26.69
C LYS A 361 5.22 -6.63 -25.84
N ARG A 362 5.34 -7.86 -25.28
CA ARG A 362 6.48 -8.26 -24.44
C ARG A 362 7.79 -8.24 -25.24
N LYS A 363 7.84 -8.86 -26.39
CA LYS A 363 9.03 -8.89 -27.25
C LYS A 363 9.46 -7.48 -27.68
N MET A 364 8.48 -6.61 -28.00
CA MET A 364 8.76 -5.23 -28.38
C MET A 364 9.36 -4.45 -27.18
N ALA A 365 8.78 -4.61 -25.98
CA ALA A 365 9.30 -3.98 -24.78
C ALA A 365 10.71 -4.50 -24.43
N GLU A 366 10.97 -5.80 -24.56
CA GLU A 366 12.30 -6.39 -24.35
C GLU A 366 13.34 -5.85 -25.34
N TYR A 367 12.96 -5.69 -26.62
CA TYR A 367 13.83 -5.10 -27.63
C TYR A 367 14.17 -3.65 -27.29
N LYS A 368 13.15 -2.81 -27.03
CA LYS A 368 13.34 -1.40 -26.65
C LYS A 368 14.14 -1.25 -25.34
N ALA A 369 13.89 -2.11 -24.35
CA ALA A 369 14.64 -2.13 -23.10
C ALA A 369 16.12 -2.43 -23.33
N LYS A 370 16.45 -3.36 -24.25
CA LYS A 370 17.82 -3.63 -24.66
C LYS A 370 18.49 -2.42 -25.33
N GLU A 371 17.77 -1.74 -26.21
CA GLU A 371 18.29 -0.51 -26.84
C GLU A 371 18.53 0.59 -25.78
N ARG A 372 17.59 0.80 -24.83
CA ARG A 372 17.74 1.77 -23.74
C ARG A 372 18.97 1.49 -22.89
N ARG A 373 19.23 0.20 -22.54
CA ARG A 373 20.44 -0.19 -21.79
C ARG A 373 21.71 0.11 -22.58
N LEU A 374 21.73 -0.24 -23.85
CA LEU A 374 22.89 0.00 -24.72
C LEU A 374 23.22 1.49 -24.79
N MET A 375 22.19 2.35 -24.96
CA MET A 375 22.37 3.81 -24.94
C MET A 375 22.90 4.31 -23.60
N ALA A 376 22.38 3.77 -22.49
CA ALA A 376 22.84 4.12 -21.14
C ALA A 376 24.30 3.70 -20.91
N ASP A 377 24.70 2.52 -21.35
CA ASP A 377 26.07 2.01 -21.24
C ASP A 377 27.05 2.84 -22.10
N GLN A 378 26.68 3.17 -23.35
CA GLN A 378 27.49 4.05 -24.21
C GLN A 378 27.64 5.45 -23.60
N ALA A 379 26.58 5.99 -23.02
CA ALA A 379 26.63 7.28 -22.33
C ALA A 379 27.55 7.23 -21.11
N LYS A 380 27.54 6.10 -20.35
CA LYS A 380 28.44 5.85 -19.22
C LYS A 380 29.89 5.75 -19.66
N GLU A 381 30.19 5.02 -20.73
CA GLU A 381 31.51 4.86 -21.29
C GLU A 381 32.12 6.19 -21.80
N ARG A 382 31.38 6.94 -22.61
CA ARG A 382 31.78 8.28 -23.08
C ARG A 382 32.14 9.22 -21.93
N ARG A 383 31.42 9.10 -20.84
CA ARG A 383 31.62 9.89 -19.64
C ARG A 383 32.87 9.49 -18.89
N LEU A 384 33.12 8.19 -18.67
CA LEU A 384 34.36 7.70 -18.02
C LEU A 384 35.58 8.19 -18.79
N LEU A 385 35.53 8.12 -20.13
CA LEU A 385 36.57 8.68 -21.00
C LEU A 385 36.76 10.19 -20.83
N ALA A 386 35.66 10.95 -20.65
CA ALA A 386 35.73 12.38 -20.43
C ALA A 386 36.28 12.73 -19.03
N GLU A 387 35.94 11.95 -18.00
CA GLU A 387 36.45 12.09 -16.63
C GLU A 387 37.97 11.79 -16.60
N ASP A 388 38.43 10.74 -17.27
CA ASP A 388 39.84 10.38 -17.38
C ASP A 388 40.64 11.46 -18.10
N LYS A 389 40.14 11.99 -19.23
CA LYS A 389 40.74 13.10 -19.95
C LYS A 389 40.81 14.39 -19.11
N ALA A 390 39.76 14.63 -18.29
CA ALA A 390 39.75 15.79 -17.41
C ALA A 390 40.79 15.64 -16.26
N LYS A 391 40.93 14.43 -15.72
CA LYS A 391 41.92 14.08 -14.71
C LYS A 391 43.35 14.23 -15.25
N GLU A 392 43.60 13.73 -16.45
CA GLU A 392 44.87 13.87 -17.15
C GLU A 392 45.24 15.35 -17.38
N ARG A 393 44.29 16.18 -17.84
CA ARG A 393 44.48 17.62 -17.99
C ARG A 393 44.80 18.33 -16.65
N ARG A 394 44.16 17.93 -15.54
CA ARG A 394 44.47 18.46 -14.21
C ARG A 394 45.88 18.08 -13.78
N LEU A 395 46.29 16.83 -13.95
CA LEU A 395 47.66 16.38 -13.64
C LEU A 395 48.72 17.11 -14.47
N MET A 396 48.45 17.34 -15.77
CA MET A 396 49.33 18.13 -16.64
C MET A 396 49.41 19.60 -16.19
N ALA A 397 48.26 20.19 -15.82
CA ALA A 397 48.24 21.58 -15.32
C ALA A 397 48.98 21.72 -13.98
N GLU A 398 48.80 20.74 -13.05
CA GLU A 398 49.55 20.70 -11.80
C GLU A 398 51.05 20.49 -12.01
N ALA A 399 51.43 19.65 -12.97
CA ALA A 399 52.85 19.46 -13.35
C ALA A 399 53.44 20.74 -13.97
N ALA A 400 52.70 21.44 -14.83
CA ALA A 400 53.11 22.72 -15.42
C ALA A 400 53.26 23.82 -14.36
N GLN A 401 52.36 23.88 -13.35
CA GLN A 401 52.46 24.78 -12.21
C GLN A 401 53.68 24.49 -11.33
N ARG A 402 54.03 23.21 -11.12
CA ARG A 402 55.25 22.84 -10.37
C ARG A 402 56.53 23.24 -11.06
N VAL A 403 56.52 23.34 -12.37
CA VAL A 403 57.70 23.81 -13.15
C VAL A 403 57.83 25.34 -13.13
N SER A 404 56.71 26.05 -12.92
CA SER A 404 56.68 27.53 -12.96
C SER A 404 56.75 28.22 -11.59
N THR A 405 56.69 27.49 -10.47
CA THR A 405 56.73 28.08 -9.11
C THR A 405 57.87 27.52 -8.27
N SER A 406 59.04 28.08 -8.46
CA SER A 406 60.01 28.20 -7.38
C SER A 406 59.89 29.60 -6.76
N SER A 407 58.85 29.89 -6.01
CA SER A 407 58.80 30.91 -4.94
C SER A 407 57.33 31.04 -4.41
N VAL A 408 57.27 30.98 -3.08
CA VAL A 408 56.21 31.48 -2.19
C VAL A 408 55.00 30.59 -2.03
N SER A 409 54.96 29.97 -0.85
CA SER A 409 53.85 29.32 -0.21
C SER A 409 52.77 30.32 0.22
N GLU A 410 51.56 30.19 -0.29
CA GLU A 410 50.36 30.52 0.47
C GLU A 410 49.37 29.39 0.33
N LYS A 411 49.09 28.72 1.46
CA LYS A 411 47.99 27.80 1.62
C LYS A 411 46.67 28.57 1.54
N GLY A 412 46.21 28.85 0.30
CA GLY A 412 44.82 29.19 0.06
C GLY A 412 43.98 27.93 0.15
N ALA A 413 43.05 27.86 1.09
CA ALA A 413 42.03 26.83 1.13
C ALA A 413 41.29 26.84 -0.21
N SER A 414 41.26 25.69 -0.88
CA SER A 414 40.44 25.53 -2.08
C SER A 414 38.99 25.90 -1.74
N PRO A 415 38.28 26.70 -2.56
CA PRO A 415 36.89 27.01 -2.30
C PRO A 415 36.10 25.70 -2.24
N SER A 416 35.49 25.45 -1.10
CA SER A 416 34.59 24.28 -0.94
C SER A 416 33.48 24.39 -1.98
N ASP A 417 33.29 23.34 -2.75
CA ASP A 417 32.17 23.27 -3.72
C ASP A 417 30.86 23.67 -3.04
N PRO A 418 30.01 24.50 -3.67
CA PRO A 418 28.77 24.97 -3.06
C PRO A 418 27.85 23.80 -2.71
N GLU A 419 27.13 23.92 -1.59
CA GLU A 419 26.12 22.92 -1.14
C GLU A 419 25.07 22.67 -2.23
N VAL A 420 24.67 21.40 -2.42
CA VAL A 420 23.68 21.02 -3.41
C VAL A 420 22.32 20.89 -2.74
N ASN A 421 21.31 21.63 -3.21
CA ASN A 421 19.93 21.47 -2.78
C ASN A 421 19.27 20.30 -3.52
N ILE A 422 18.79 19.29 -2.78
CA ILE A 422 18.09 18.12 -3.30
C ILE A 422 16.64 18.19 -2.85
N VAL A 423 15.72 18.40 -3.79
CA VAL A 423 14.28 18.53 -3.50
C VAL A 423 13.58 17.23 -3.84
N LEU A 424 12.94 16.63 -2.83
CA LEU A 424 12.20 15.36 -2.98
C LEU A 424 10.74 15.67 -3.31
N ILE A 425 10.30 15.35 -4.52
CA ILE A 425 8.93 15.60 -5.02
C ILE A 425 8.27 14.32 -5.54
N GLY A 426 6.95 14.26 -5.52
CA GLY A 426 6.19 13.09 -6.00
C GLY A 426 5.03 12.72 -5.10
N TYR A 427 4.37 11.63 -5.42
CA TYR A 427 3.17 11.15 -4.73
C TYR A 427 3.36 10.91 -3.23
N ARG A 428 2.25 10.99 -2.49
CA ARG A 428 2.21 10.53 -1.08
C ARG A 428 2.60 9.05 -0.99
N LYS A 429 3.36 8.71 0.05
CA LYS A 429 3.88 7.35 0.26
C LYS A 429 4.75 6.81 -0.88
N ALA A 430 5.29 7.66 -1.75
CA ALA A 430 6.22 7.26 -2.80
C ALA A 430 7.65 6.96 -2.29
N GLY A 431 7.93 7.14 -1.01
CA GLY A 431 9.23 6.85 -0.41
C GLY A 431 10.17 8.04 -0.28
N LYS A 432 9.70 9.28 -0.46
CA LYS A 432 10.49 10.51 -0.32
C LYS A 432 11.24 10.59 1.02
N THR A 433 10.49 10.68 2.10
CA THR A 433 10.99 10.75 3.47
C THR A 433 11.95 9.60 3.81
N THR A 434 11.61 8.38 3.39
CA THR A 434 12.47 7.20 3.62
C THR A 434 13.79 7.34 2.88
N THR A 435 13.77 7.78 1.62
CA THR A 435 14.98 7.99 0.82
C THR A 435 15.83 9.11 1.38
N GLY A 436 15.22 10.24 1.81
CA GLY A 436 15.94 11.32 2.47
C GLY A 436 16.69 10.85 3.72
N ASN A 437 16.04 10.06 4.56
CA ASN A 437 16.65 9.45 5.74
C ASN A 437 17.80 8.48 5.37
N ILE A 438 17.60 7.65 4.35
CA ILE A 438 18.65 6.73 3.85
C ILE A 438 19.87 7.52 3.33
N MET A 439 19.65 8.58 2.56
CA MET A 439 20.74 9.41 2.03
C MET A 439 21.55 10.06 3.15
N LEU A 440 20.89 10.55 4.19
CA LEU A 440 21.56 11.19 5.34
C LEU A 440 22.14 10.17 6.35
N GLY A 441 21.84 8.87 6.19
CA GLY A 441 22.26 7.81 7.12
C GLY A 441 21.67 7.95 8.53
N LYS A 442 20.58 8.70 8.69
CA LYS A 442 19.92 8.99 9.97
C LYS A 442 18.42 9.12 9.78
N THR A 443 17.63 8.69 10.76
CA THR A 443 16.17 8.90 10.78
C THR A 443 15.87 10.28 11.36
N ILE A 444 15.97 11.31 10.53
CA ILE A 444 15.77 12.73 10.91
C ILE A 444 14.37 13.19 10.49
N PHE A 445 13.99 12.92 9.24
CA PHE A 445 12.66 13.27 8.74
C PHE A 445 11.60 12.39 9.40
N SER A 446 10.53 13.03 9.90
CA SER A 446 9.39 12.31 10.50
C SER A 446 8.60 11.52 9.47
N ARG A 447 8.26 10.27 9.77
CA ARG A 447 7.36 9.45 8.93
C ARG A 447 5.87 9.80 9.10
N GLN A 448 5.53 10.69 10.03
CA GLN A 448 4.16 11.18 10.16
C GLN A 448 3.83 12.05 8.94
N LYS A 449 2.53 12.11 8.56
CA LYS A 449 2.07 12.92 7.42
C LYS A 449 2.57 14.36 7.58
N THR A 450 3.59 14.73 6.82
CA THR A 450 4.09 16.11 6.79
C THR A 450 3.20 16.91 5.85
N PHE A 451 2.43 17.83 6.42
CA PHE A 451 1.71 18.86 5.65
C PHE A 451 2.60 20.05 5.30
N GLN A 452 3.84 20.07 5.79
CA GLN A 452 4.83 21.13 5.57
C GLN A 452 6.13 20.51 5.07
N SER A 453 6.88 21.27 4.27
CA SER A 453 8.22 20.87 3.86
C SER A 453 9.20 20.94 5.02
N GLU A 454 10.14 20.04 5.03
CA GLU A 454 11.21 19.97 6.02
C GLU A 454 12.57 19.93 5.31
N GLN A 455 13.53 20.76 5.74
CA GLN A 455 14.89 20.79 5.21
C GLN A 455 15.88 20.26 6.24
N GLN A 456 16.81 19.42 5.76
CA GLN A 456 17.88 18.88 6.58
C GLN A 456 19.21 18.96 5.83
N HIS A 457 20.27 19.32 6.55
CA HIS A 457 21.62 19.45 6.02
C HIS A 457 22.49 18.25 6.42
N GLY A 458 23.39 17.85 5.55
CA GLY A 458 24.29 16.76 5.84
C GLY A 458 25.35 16.53 4.78
N GLN A 459 26.22 15.56 5.04
CA GLN A 459 27.22 15.12 4.10
C GLN A 459 26.84 13.74 3.53
N VAL A 460 26.73 13.64 2.21
CA VAL A 460 26.37 12.41 1.51
C VAL A 460 27.44 12.09 0.47
N ALA A 461 28.07 10.93 0.58
CA ALA A 461 29.18 10.52 -0.28
C ALA A 461 30.30 11.60 -0.42
N GLY A 462 30.64 12.30 0.67
CA GLY A 462 31.66 13.33 0.70
C GLY A 462 31.19 14.72 0.25
N ARG A 463 29.95 14.89 -0.18
CA ARG A 463 29.37 16.15 -0.68
C ARG A 463 28.44 16.77 0.35
N GLN A 464 28.53 18.10 0.56
CA GLN A 464 27.56 18.86 1.37
C GLN A 464 26.24 18.96 0.59
N VAL A 465 25.12 18.58 1.23
CA VAL A 465 23.78 18.60 0.65
C VAL A 465 22.77 19.17 1.63
N ALA A 466 21.80 19.89 1.09
CA ALA A 466 20.56 20.27 1.77
C ALA A 466 19.40 19.47 1.14
N ILE A 467 18.79 18.56 1.89
CA ILE A 467 17.67 17.76 1.42
C ILE A 467 16.37 18.40 1.90
N VAL A 468 15.46 18.66 0.95
CA VAL A 468 14.12 19.22 1.20
C VAL A 468 13.08 18.15 0.94
N ASP A 469 12.45 17.63 1.99
CA ASP A 469 11.30 16.72 1.88
C ASP A 469 10.02 17.55 1.72
N THR A 470 9.30 17.35 0.62
CA THR A 470 8.09 18.12 0.32
C THR A 470 6.82 17.29 0.58
N PRO A 471 5.67 17.94 0.86
CA PRO A 471 4.40 17.28 0.84
C PRO A 471 4.19 16.54 -0.50
N GLY A 472 3.62 15.34 -0.44
CA GLY A 472 3.32 14.58 -1.66
C GLY A 472 1.89 14.83 -2.11
N TRP A 473 1.67 14.85 -3.43
CA TRP A 473 0.33 14.86 -4.01
C TRP A 473 -0.34 13.49 -3.95
N ASP A 474 -1.65 13.46 -4.04
CA ASP A 474 -2.41 12.23 -4.05
C ASP A 474 -2.42 11.61 -5.46
N TRP A 475 -2.58 10.28 -5.52
CA TRP A 475 -2.51 9.52 -6.77
C TRP A 475 -3.72 9.72 -7.69
N ASP A 476 -4.88 10.02 -7.09
CA ASP A 476 -6.19 9.99 -7.74
C ASP A 476 -6.87 11.38 -7.83
N HIS A 477 -6.20 12.47 -7.42
CA HIS A 477 -6.80 13.80 -7.35
C HIS A 477 -6.10 14.77 -8.30
N ASP A 478 -6.90 15.45 -9.12
CA ASP A 478 -6.44 16.53 -9.99
C ASP A 478 -6.11 17.81 -9.19
N LEU A 479 -5.31 18.69 -9.76
CA LEU A 479 -4.90 19.98 -9.18
C LEU A 479 -6.08 20.83 -8.70
N GLU A 480 -7.22 20.79 -9.38
CA GLU A 480 -8.40 21.57 -9.04
C GLU A 480 -8.97 21.24 -7.64
N GLU A 481 -8.69 20.03 -7.11
CA GLU A 481 -9.20 19.57 -5.82
C GLU A 481 -8.27 19.91 -4.63
N THR A 482 -7.01 20.30 -4.86
CA THR A 482 -6.04 20.58 -3.79
C THR A 482 -5.18 21.83 -4.04
N PRO A 483 -5.76 23.01 -4.24
CA PRO A 483 -5.01 24.23 -4.57
C PRO A 483 -4.00 24.67 -3.48
N GLU A 484 -4.18 24.25 -2.23
CA GLU A 484 -3.24 24.55 -1.14
C GLU A 484 -1.90 23.78 -1.29
N LEU A 485 -1.93 22.57 -1.87
CA LEU A 485 -0.76 21.72 -2.01
C LEU A 485 0.19 22.24 -3.09
N ASP A 486 -0.34 22.84 -4.15
CA ASP A 486 0.40 23.39 -5.27
C ASP A 486 1.37 24.46 -4.79
N TRP A 487 0.86 25.38 -3.97
CA TRP A 487 1.65 26.45 -3.40
C TRP A 487 2.68 25.98 -2.38
N GLN A 488 2.41 24.88 -1.66
CA GLN A 488 3.36 24.32 -0.70
C GLN A 488 4.62 23.81 -1.39
N ILE A 489 4.53 23.23 -2.60
CA ILE A 489 5.71 22.79 -3.36
C ILE A 489 6.53 23.99 -3.83
N VAL A 490 5.88 25.01 -4.43
CA VAL A 490 6.57 26.25 -4.83
C VAL A 490 7.19 26.95 -3.63
N GLN A 491 6.45 27.04 -2.51
CA GLN A 491 6.93 27.58 -1.26
C GLN A 491 8.16 26.84 -0.73
N SER A 492 8.16 25.52 -0.80
CA SER A 492 9.27 24.68 -0.36
C SER A 492 10.55 25.03 -1.09
N VAL A 493 10.49 25.15 -2.42
CA VAL A 493 11.63 25.51 -3.26
C VAL A 493 12.05 26.96 -3.01
N TYR A 494 11.09 27.89 -2.95
CA TYR A 494 11.36 29.31 -2.72
C TYR A 494 12.02 29.57 -1.35
N THR A 495 11.57 28.85 -0.31
CA THR A 495 12.03 29.09 1.07
C THR A 495 13.35 28.39 1.39
N HIS A 496 13.53 27.17 0.88
CA HIS A 496 14.62 26.30 1.30
C HIS A 496 15.80 26.26 0.32
N CYS A 497 15.60 26.60 -0.97
CA CYS A 497 16.69 26.57 -1.92
C CYS A 497 17.43 27.92 -1.93
N SER A 498 18.69 27.91 -1.49
CA SER A 498 19.55 29.10 -1.48
C SER A 498 19.74 29.64 -2.89
N LYS A 499 19.61 30.97 -3.07
CA LYS A 499 19.81 31.61 -4.37
C LYS A 499 21.24 31.38 -4.85
N GLY A 500 21.38 30.82 -6.06
CA GLY A 500 22.67 30.56 -6.68
C GLY A 500 23.32 29.22 -6.33
N ALA A 501 22.76 28.45 -5.40
CA ALA A 501 23.22 27.09 -5.15
C ALA A 501 22.60 26.12 -6.19
N PRO A 502 23.31 25.04 -6.58
CA PRO A 502 22.75 24.02 -7.47
C PRO A 502 21.50 23.38 -6.87
N VAL A 503 20.44 23.21 -7.69
CA VAL A 503 19.20 22.53 -7.29
C VAL A 503 18.97 21.31 -8.18
N VAL A 504 18.65 20.17 -7.55
CA VAL A 504 18.28 18.93 -8.24
C VAL A 504 16.99 18.40 -7.64
N PHE A 505 16.06 18.05 -8.51
CA PHE A 505 14.78 17.45 -8.13
C PHE A 505 14.84 15.94 -8.28
N LEU A 506 14.42 15.22 -7.25
CA LEU A 506 14.18 13.79 -7.32
C LEU A 506 12.67 13.56 -7.42
N LEU A 507 12.20 13.16 -8.60
CA LEU A 507 10.79 12.85 -8.85
C LEU A 507 10.50 11.39 -8.55
N PHE A 508 9.78 11.14 -7.48
CA PHE A 508 9.51 9.80 -6.97
C PHE A 508 8.35 9.12 -7.71
N VAL A 509 8.64 7.96 -8.29
CA VAL A 509 7.68 7.06 -8.94
C VAL A 509 7.76 5.68 -8.29
N ARG A 510 6.62 5.13 -7.87
CA ARG A 510 6.58 3.78 -7.29
C ARG A 510 6.55 2.74 -8.40
N ALA A 511 7.62 1.96 -8.55
CA ALA A 511 7.71 0.91 -9.57
C ALA A 511 6.70 -0.25 -9.39
N ALA A 512 6.07 -0.34 -8.21
CA ALA A 512 5.07 -1.37 -7.92
C ALA A 512 3.66 -1.07 -8.46
N PHE A 513 3.43 0.14 -8.99
CA PHE A 513 2.13 0.58 -9.50
C PHE A 513 2.26 1.00 -10.96
N SER A 514 1.19 0.76 -11.71
CA SER A 514 1.09 1.23 -13.09
C SER A 514 1.11 2.74 -13.15
N PHE A 515 1.85 3.30 -14.11
CA PHE A 515 1.93 4.73 -14.36
C PHE A 515 1.17 5.06 -15.64
N LYS A 516 -0.01 5.63 -15.50
CA LYS A 516 -0.93 5.92 -16.60
C LYS A 516 -0.89 7.40 -17.02
N GLU A 517 -1.63 7.73 -18.08
CA GLU A 517 -1.72 9.09 -18.63
C GLU A 517 -2.21 10.11 -17.58
N ALA A 518 -3.14 9.74 -16.69
CA ALA A 518 -3.56 10.61 -15.61
C ALA A 518 -2.38 10.96 -14.67
N ASN A 519 -1.54 9.97 -14.33
CA ASN A 519 -0.36 10.20 -13.50
C ASN A 519 0.68 11.08 -14.20
N ARG A 520 0.83 10.93 -15.53
CA ARG A 520 1.69 11.78 -16.34
C ARG A 520 1.23 13.24 -16.29
N ARG A 521 -0.07 13.49 -16.50
CA ARG A 521 -0.64 14.84 -16.45
C ARG A 521 -0.45 15.49 -15.11
N ILE A 522 -0.77 14.79 -14.03
CA ILE A 522 -0.58 15.29 -12.67
C ILE A 522 0.90 15.64 -12.42
N ALA A 523 1.82 14.76 -12.77
CA ALA A 523 3.25 15.03 -12.59
C ALA A 523 3.73 16.22 -13.44
N GLU A 524 3.20 16.36 -14.66
CA GLU A 524 3.51 17.49 -15.56
C GLU A 524 3.01 18.81 -14.97
N GLU A 525 1.76 18.86 -14.52
CA GLU A 525 1.13 20.04 -13.93
C GLU A 525 1.88 20.52 -12.68
N TYR A 526 2.21 19.59 -11.76
CA TYR A 526 2.99 19.95 -10.55
C TYR A 526 4.40 20.46 -10.88
N LEU A 527 5.06 19.87 -11.86
CA LEU A 527 6.40 20.31 -12.26
C LEU A 527 6.36 21.63 -13.02
N GLN A 528 5.33 21.88 -13.84
CA GLN A 528 5.16 23.17 -14.52
C GLN A 528 5.02 24.36 -13.56
N LEU A 529 4.49 24.14 -12.33
CA LEU A 529 4.47 25.17 -11.30
C LEU A 529 5.88 25.68 -10.92
N LEU A 530 6.93 24.92 -11.22
CA LEU A 530 8.32 25.29 -10.95
C LEU A 530 9.01 25.92 -12.18
N GLY A 531 8.31 25.98 -13.32
CA GLY A 531 8.82 26.49 -14.60
C GLY A 531 9.45 25.42 -15.47
N ASP A 532 9.56 25.69 -16.78
CA ASP A 532 9.98 24.69 -17.80
C ASP A 532 11.40 24.16 -17.60
N CYS A 533 12.28 24.93 -16.98
CA CYS A 533 13.65 24.49 -16.72
C CYS A 533 13.76 23.36 -15.71
N VAL A 534 12.71 23.09 -14.90
CA VAL A 534 12.70 22.04 -13.88
C VAL A 534 13.09 20.67 -14.44
N TRP A 535 12.63 20.37 -15.65
CA TRP A 535 12.89 19.09 -16.30
C TRP A 535 14.39 18.81 -16.50
N ASN A 536 15.20 19.81 -16.78
CA ASN A 536 16.65 19.66 -16.95
C ASN A 536 17.36 19.36 -15.62
N HIS A 537 16.72 19.70 -14.51
CA HIS A 537 17.23 19.51 -13.15
C HIS A 537 16.61 18.28 -12.45
N THR A 538 15.77 17.50 -13.16
CA THR A 538 15.02 16.39 -12.56
C THR A 538 15.64 15.03 -12.90
N ILE A 539 15.69 14.15 -11.89
CA ILE A 539 15.98 12.72 -11.99
C ILE A 539 14.73 11.96 -11.56
N VAL A 540 14.24 11.03 -12.38
CA VAL A 540 13.14 10.12 -12.00
C VAL A 540 13.69 9.07 -11.06
N LEU A 541 13.19 9.03 -9.83
CA LEU A 541 13.58 8.06 -8.83
C LEU A 541 12.53 6.97 -8.67
N PHE A 542 12.82 5.78 -9.18
CA PHE A 542 11.97 4.62 -9.01
C PHE A 542 12.19 4.00 -7.63
N THR A 543 11.16 4.02 -6.80
CA THR A 543 11.24 3.34 -5.51
C THR A 543 10.72 1.91 -5.63
N THR A 544 11.54 0.97 -5.17
CA THR A 544 11.18 -0.42 -5.01
C THR A 544 10.94 -0.69 -3.53
N GLY A 545 9.73 -1.14 -3.18
CA GLY A 545 9.49 -1.64 -1.84
C GLY A 545 10.16 -3.00 -1.64
N ALA A 546 10.07 -3.51 -0.41
CA ALA A 546 10.65 -4.80 -0.03
C ALA A 546 10.25 -6.00 -0.92
N TRP A 547 9.33 -5.82 -1.84
CA TRP A 547 8.75 -6.84 -2.73
C TRP A 547 9.23 -6.80 -4.18
N MET A 548 10.14 -5.87 -4.55
CA MET A 548 10.64 -5.73 -5.92
C MET A 548 12.16 -5.85 -5.93
N GLU A 549 12.69 -6.97 -5.43
CA GLU A 549 14.09 -7.31 -5.65
C GLU A 549 14.28 -7.66 -7.13
N ASP A 550 15.30 -7.10 -7.77
CA ASP A 550 15.71 -7.35 -9.15
C ASP A 550 14.70 -6.96 -10.25
N ILE A 551 14.09 -5.77 -10.12
CA ILE A 551 13.31 -5.21 -11.23
C ILE A 551 14.24 -4.84 -12.39
N ASP A 552 13.90 -5.34 -13.57
CA ASP A 552 14.44 -4.83 -14.83
C ASP A 552 13.74 -3.50 -15.13
N ILE A 553 14.36 -2.40 -14.75
CA ILE A 553 13.73 -1.08 -14.81
C ILE A 553 13.49 -0.62 -16.25
N GLU A 554 14.39 -0.96 -17.17
CA GLU A 554 14.24 -0.62 -18.58
C GLU A 554 13.05 -1.35 -19.18
N LEU A 555 12.92 -2.65 -18.86
CA LEU A 555 11.76 -3.43 -19.29
C LEU A 555 10.47 -2.92 -18.65
N HIS A 556 10.52 -2.48 -17.40
CA HIS A 556 9.36 -1.86 -16.73
C HIS A 556 8.95 -0.56 -17.44
N ILE A 557 9.89 0.34 -17.73
CA ILE A 557 9.61 1.60 -18.44
C ILE A 557 8.97 1.32 -19.79
N GLU A 558 9.54 0.38 -20.57
CA GLU A 558 9.04 0.07 -21.91
C GLU A 558 7.69 -0.67 -21.89
N SER A 559 7.42 -1.48 -20.85
CA SER A 559 6.17 -2.21 -20.71
C SER A 559 5.01 -1.33 -20.22
N GLU A 560 5.27 -0.30 -19.40
CA GLU A 560 4.21 0.62 -18.89
C GLU A 560 3.64 1.50 -20.03
N GLY A 561 4.40 1.70 -21.11
CA GLY A 561 3.96 2.43 -22.30
C GLY A 561 4.23 3.93 -22.26
N ASP A 562 3.55 4.67 -23.14
CA ASP A 562 3.90 6.04 -23.55
C ASP A 562 3.97 7.04 -22.39
N ALA A 563 3.11 6.91 -21.40
CA ALA A 563 3.07 7.85 -20.27
C ALA A 563 4.37 7.84 -19.44
N LEU A 564 4.87 6.64 -19.11
CA LEU A 564 6.10 6.52 -18.32
C LEU A 564 7.33 6.78 -19.18
N GLN A 565 7.33 6.33 -20.43
CA GLN A 565 8.38 6.62 -21.41
C GLN A 565 8.54 8.12 -21.58
N TRP A 566 7.44 8.85 -21.82
CA TRP A 566 7.43 10.31 -21.92
C TRP A 566 8.04 10.99 -20.67
N LEU A 567 7.65 10.55 -19.48
CA LEU A 567 8.18 11.13 -18.24
C LEU A 567 9.71 10.98 -18.15
N VAL A 568 10.21 9.78 -18.45
CA VAL A 568 11.65 9.50 -18.41
C VAL A 568 12.40 10.29 -19.49
N GLU A 569 11.86 10.37 -20.70
CA GLU A 569 12.40 11.13 -21.81
C GLU A 569 12.40 12.65 -21.54
N LYS A 570 11.31 13.18 -20.98
CA LYS A 570 11.19 14.58 -20.58
C LYS A 570 12.26 14.97 -19.56
N CYS A 571 12.62 14.04 -18.67
CA CYS A 571 13.76 14.19 -17.75
C CYS A 571 15.11 13.85 -18.40
N GLY A 572 15.24 13.81 -19.73
CA GLY A 572 16.48 13.52 -20.46
C GLY A 572 17.06 12.14 -20.18
N ASN A 573 16.21 11.13 -20.02
CA ASN A 573 16.56 9.76 -19.67
C ASN A 573 17.39 9.62 -18.38
N ARG A 574 17.20 10.56 -17.45
CA ARG A 574 17.82 10.51 -16.11
C ARG A 574 16.89 9.81 -15.14
N TYR A 575 17.23 8.60 -14.78
CA TYR A 575 16.49 7.82 -13.78
C TYR A 575 17.43 7.02 -12.89
N HIS A 576 16.94 6.65 -11.70
CA HIS A 576 17.64 5.80 -10.75
C HIS A 576 16.64 4.91 -10.01
N VAL A 577 17.07 3.70 -9.62
CA VAL A 577 16.28 2.79 -8.80
C VAL A 577 16.79 2.83 -7.37
N MET A 578 15.89 3.09 -6.42
CA MET A 578 16.19 3.10 -5.00
C MET A 578 15.40 2.01 -4.29
N ASP A 579 16.09 1.04 -3.73
CA ASP A 579 15.50 0.10 -2.78
C ASP A 579 15.45 0.77 -1.40
N THR A 580 14.26 0.87 -0.84
CA THR A 580 14.05 1.51 0.47
C THR A 580 14.52 0.65 1.66
N LYS A 581 15.15 -0.50 1.42
CA LYS A 581 15.83 -1.30 2.45
C LYS A 581 17.26 -0.80 2.68
N GLU A 582 17.60 -0.58 3.93
CA GLU A 582 18.91 -0.04 4.34
C GLU A 582 20.11 -0.87 3.86
N LYS A 583 19.97 -2.19 3.66
CA LYS A 583 21.07 -3.08 3.26
C LYS A 583 21.71 -2.76 1.90
N LYS A 584 20.96 -2.14 0.96
CA LYS A 584 21.46 -1.76 -0.37
C LYS A 584 21.89 -0.28 -0.44
N ALA A 585 21.61 0.51 0.58
CA ALA A 585 21.88 1.94 0.61
C ALA A 585 23.37 2.29 0.38
N ALA A 586 24.28 1.51 0.92
CA ALA A 586 25.72 1.73 0.79
C ALA A 586 26.22 1.75 -0.68
N VAL A 587 25.52 1.04 -1.59
CA VAL A 587 25.87 1.02 -3.02
C VAL A 587 25.04 2.03 -3.81
N GLN A 588 23.75 2.14 -3.51
CA GLN A 588 22.80 2.93 -4.29
C GLN A 588 22.95 4.44 -4.05
N VAL A 589 23.22 4.85 -2.82
CA VAL A 589 23.38 6.29 -2.49
C VAL A 589 24.57 6.92 -3.21
N PRO A 590 25.79 6.34 -3.20
CA PRO A 590 26.91 6.89 -3.98
C PRO A 590 26.61 6.98 -5.48
N GLU A 591 25.91 6.01 -6.05
CA GLU A 591 25.55 6.04 -7.46
C GLU A 591 24.50 7.13 -7.76
N LEU A 592 23.51 7.31 -6.89
CA LEU A 592 22.56 8.42 -7.00
C LEU A 592 23.27 9.77 -6.90
N MET A 593 24.15 9.94 -5.92
CA MET A 593 24.92 11.18 -5.76
C MET A 593 25.75 11.50 -7.00
N ARG A 594 26.37 10.51 -7.62
CA ARG A 594 27.09 10.67 -8.88
C ARG A 594 26.19 11.17 -10.02
N LYS A 595 24.94 10.68 -10.11
CA LYS A 595 23.94 11.18 -11.09
C LYS A 595 23.51 12.61 -10.76
N ILE A 596 23.37 12.94 -9.48
CA ILE A 596 23.07 14.30 -9.01
C ILE A 596 24.19 15.27 -9.41
N GLU A 597 25.45 14.94 -9.15
CA GLU A 597 26.60 15.75 -9.55
C GLU A 597 26.68 15.95 -11.08
N GLN A 598 26.27 14.96 -11.84
CA GLN A 598 26.19 15.07 -13.29
C GLN A 598 25.12 16.08 -13.73
N VAL A 599 23.95 16.08 -13.09
CA VAL A 599 22.93 17.11 -13.36
C VAL A 599 23.44 18.49 -13.01
N VAL A 600 24.12 18.65 -11.88
CA VAL A 600 24.75 19.91 -11.48
C VAL A 600 25.80 20.36 -12.50
N ALA A 601 26.65 19.45 -12.94
CA ALA A 601 27.71 19.77 -13.92
C ALA A 601 27.12 20.16 -15.29
N ASN A 602 26.10 19.47 -15.76
CA ASN A 602 25.46 19.75 -17.05
C ASN A 602 24.70 21.10 -17.06
N ASN A 603 24.23 21.54 -15.89
CA ASN A 603 23.44 22.78 -15.78
C ASN A 603 24.23 23.96 -15.20
N LYS A 604 25.59 23.92 -15.16
CA LYS A 604 26.41 25.02 -14.66
C LYS A 604 26.17 26.36 -15.39
N SER A 605 25.88 26.31 -16.70
CA SER A 605 25.57 27.46 -17.54
C SER A 605 24.12 27.95 -17.43
N CYS A 606 23.24 27.14 -16.85
CA CYS A 606 21.80 27.43 -16.70
C CYS A 606 21.34 26.95 -15.31
N PRO A 607 21.70 27.64 -14.23
CA PRO A 607 21.28 27.27 -12.88
C PRO A 607 19.77 27.37 -12.77
N PHE A 608 19.18 26.47 -11.96
CA PHE A 608 17.74 26.49 -11.71
C PHE A 608 17.34 27.80 -11.04
N GLN A 609 16.34 28.46 -11.61
CA GLN A 609 15.67 29.62 -11.02
C GLN A 609 14.17 29.47 -11.18
N LEU A 610 13.44 29.74 -10.11
CA LEU A 610 11.99 29.85 -10.18
C LEU A 610 11.61 31.00 -11.10
N ASP A 611 10.60 30.78 -11.93
CA ASP A 611 10.06 31.81 -12.81
C ASP A 611 9.64 33.05 -12.03
N LYS A 612 9.98 34.22 -12.56
CA LYS A 612 9.71 35.49 -11.92
C LYS A 612 8.21 35.74 -11.70
N GLU A 613 7.38 35.36 -12.67
CA GLU A 613 5.91 35.48 -12.55
C GLU A 613 5.37 34.55 -11.44
N ILE A 614 5.91 33.35 -11.32
CA ILE A 614 5.55 32.40 -10.25
C ILE A 614 5.94 32.97 -8.90
N CYS A 615 7.15 33.53 -8.77
CA CYS A 615 7.58 34.19 -7.54
C CYS A 615 6.70 35.37 -7.16
N GLU A 616 6.31 36.20 -8.13
CA GLU A 616 5.42 37.34 -7.90
C GLU A 616 3.99 36.92 -7.53
N LYS A 617 3.45 35.90 -8.17
CA LYS A 617 2.15 35.29 -7.80
C LYS A 617 2.19 34.76 -6.37
N PHE A 618 3.23 34.03 -6.03
CA PHE A 618 3.43 33.49 -4.68
C PHE A 618 3.50 34.61 -3.63
N GLN A 619 4.28 35.66 -3.86
CA GLN A 619 4.39 36.80 -2.96
C GLN A 619 3.06 37.54 -2.76
N ARG A 620 2.26 37.71 -3.83
CA ARG A 620 0.94 38.33 -3.76
C ARG A 620 -0.03 37.49 -2.91
N GLN A 621 -0.02 36.18 -3.08
CA GLN A 621 -0.88 35.28 -2.29
C GLN A 621 -0.44 35.24 -0.80
N CYS A 622 0.84 35.17 -0.51
CA CYS A 622 1.33 35.26 0.87
C CYS A 622 0.89 36.58 1.53
N SER A 623 0.96 37.69 0.80
CA SER A 623 0.51 39.00 1.29
C SER A 623 -1.00 39.02 1.54
N THR A 624 -1.78 38.40 0.67
CA THR A 624 -3.26 38.32 0.80
C THR A 624 -3.66 37.46 2.00
N VAL A 625 -3.05 36.29 2.17
CA VAL A 625 -3.30 35.40 3.31
C VAL A 625 -2.89 36.06 4.64
N SER A 626 -1.73 36.74 4.67
CA SER A 626 -1.27 37.49 5.84
C SER A 626 -2.23 38.62 6.21
N ASN A 627 -2.74 39.35 5.22
CA ASN A 627 -3.73 40.42 5.44
C ASN A 627 -5.07 39.89 5.92
N GLN A 628 -5.57 38.79 5.34
CA GLN A 628 -6.81 38.13 5.78
C GLN A 628 -6.66 37.56 7.20
N THR A 629 -5.53 36.94 7.53
CA THR A 629 -5.26 36.44 8.89
C THR A 629 -5.19 37.59 9.89
N SER A 630 -4.53 38.68 9.53
CA SER A 630 -4.47 39.90 10.35
C SER A 630 -5.84 40.53 10.55
N GLN A 631 -6.68 40.59 9.50
CA GLN A 631 -8.06 41.07 9.59
C GLN A 631 -8.92 40.15 10.45
N ARG A 632 -8.81 38.82 10.32
CA ARG A 632 -9.53 37.87 11.18
C ARG A 632 -9.09 38.00 12.64
N MET A 633 -7.81 38.15 12.91
CA MET A 633 -7.28 38.39 14.27
C MET A 633 -7.79 39.71 14.85
N LEU A 634 -7.92 40.79 14.04
CA LEU A 634 -8.49 42.04 14.45
C LEU A 634 -9.98 41.93 14.71
N HIS A 635 -10.71 41.11 13.92
CA HIS A 635 -12.15 40.87 14.13
C HIS A 635 -12.38 40.09 15.43
N VAL A 636 -11.62 39.01 15.67
CA VAL A 636 -11.69 38.23 16.92
C VAL A 636 -11.33 39.09 18.13
N ARG A 637 -10.34 40.01 18.01
CA ARG A 637 -10.01 40.96 19.07
C ARG A 637 -11.12 41.99 19.33
N LYS A 638 -11.90 42.37 18.30
CA LYS A 638 -13.05 43.25 18.46
C LYS A 638 -14.28 42.56 19.09
N GLU A 639 -14.47 41.27 18.79
CA GLU A 639 -15.60 40.51 19.34
C GLU A 639 -15.36 40.03 20.79
N HIS A 640 -14.08 39.80 21.19
CA HIS A 640 -13.75 39.29 22.54
C HIS A 640 -13.14 40.34 23.45
N GLY A 641 -13.63 41.56 23.46
CA GLY A 641 -13.28 42.63 24.37
C GLY A 641 -12.16 42.39 25.35
N SER A 642 -10.97 43.00 25.11
CA SER A 642 -9.90 43.25 26.07
C SER A 642 -9.63 42.18 27.14
N MET A 643 -8.87 41.16 26.80
CA MET A 643 -7.99 40.51 27.80
C MET A 643 -6.59 41.11 27.69
N SER A 644 -6.31 42.00 28.65
CA SER A 644 -4.99 42.56 28.89
C SER A 644 -4.05 41.45 29.40
N SER A 645 -3.11 41.05 28.59
CA SER A 645 -1.74 40.65 28.92
C SER A 645 -1.16 39.66 27.91
N LEU A 646 -0.75 40.19 26.75
CA LEU A 646 0.31 39.57 25.93
C LEU A 646 1.25 40.70 25.45
N PRO A 647 2.58 40.50 25.48
CA PRO A 647 3.53 41.54 25.12
C PRO A 647 3.48 41.89 23.63
N PRO A 648 3.82 43.13 23.24
CA PRO A 648 3.73 43.55 21.84
C PRO A 648 4.77 42.86 20.99
N TYR A 649 4.36 42.28 19.89
CA TYR A 649 5.22 41.75 18.85
C TYR A 649 5.98 42.90 18.18
N ARG A 650 7.31 42.88 18.28
CA ARG A 650 8.22 43.77 17.50
C ARG A 650 8.23 43.32 16.04
N THR A 651 7.74 44.17 15.17
CA THR A 651 7.94 44.08 13.72
C THR A 651 9.38 44.34 13.38
N GLY A 652 10.10 43.36 12.91
CA GLY A 652 11.44 43.49 12.36
C GLY A 652 12.26 42.24 12.46
N GLN A 653 11.99 41.33 11.57
CA GLN A 653 12.88 40.32 10.95
C GLN A 653 11.99 39.18 10.47
N ALA A 654 12.16 38.78 9.21
CA ALA A 654 11.51 37.59 8.65
C ALA A 654 12.07 36.37 9.39
N GLN A 655 11.48 36.05 10.53
CA GLN A 655 11.71 34.83 11.26
C GLN A 655 10.49 33.93 11.10
N GLN A 656 10.76 32.73 10.69
CA GLN A 656 9.98 31.51 10.73
C GLN A 656 8.63 31.64 11.44
N LEU A 657 7.56 31.70 10.65
CA LEU A 657 6.21 31.46 11.16
C LEU A 657 6.08 30.00 11.59
N HIS A 658 6.39 29.73 12.85
CA HIS A 658 5.95 28.51 13.52
C HIS A 658 4.43 28.58 13.66
N PHE A 659 3.72 27.92 12.76
CA PHE A 659 2.32 27.57 12.98
C PHE A 659 2.26 26.45 14.03
N SER A 660 2.13 26.85 15.30
CA SER A 660 1.65 25.94 16.33
C SER A 660 0.22 25.54 16.01
N LYS A 661 -0.01 24.23 15.86
CA LYS A 661 -1.28 23.50 15.87
C LYS A 661 -2.54 24.36 15.83
N SER A 662 -3.01 24.73 14.66
CA SER A 662 -4.39 25.19 14.49
C SER A 662 -5.32 23.99 14.52
N ARG A 663 -6.26 24.02 15.45
CA ARG A 663 -7.39 23.12 15.57
C ARG A 663 -8.12 23.04 14.23
N THR A 664 -8.43 21.84 13.82
CA THR A 664 -9.26 21.54 12.65
C THR A 664 -10.60 22.26 12.71
N LEU A 665 -11.02 22.85 11.60
CA LEU A 665 -12.29 23.55 11.33
C LEU A 665 -13.57 22.68 11.50
N ARG A 666 -13.58 21.71 12.41
CA ARG A 666 -14.76 20.87 12.72
C ARG A 666 -15.51 21.26 13.99
N ASP A 667 -15.05 22.24 14.76
CA ASP A 667 -15.67 22.62 16.05
C ASP A 667 -16.48 23.93 15.99
N LEU A 668 -16.96 24.32 14.84
CA LEU A 668 -17.96 25.39 14.73
C LEU A 668 -19.30 24.82 14.28
N SER A 669 -19.95 24.08 15.16
CA SER A 669 -21.39 23.82 15.08
C SER A 669 -22.10 25.05 15.63
N ILE A 670 -22.64 25.85 14.77
CA ILE A 670 -23.62 26.90 15.13
C ILE A 670 -24.94 26.21 15.48
N PRO A 671 -25.54 26.43 16.65
CA PRO A 671 -26.85 25.90 16.96
C PRO A 671 -27.92 26.65 16.18
N ILE A 672 -28.55 26.01 15.21
CA ILE A 672 -29.79 26.51 14.61
C ILE A 672 -30.94 26.06 15.49
N HIS A 673 -31.46 26.98 16.29
CA HIS A 673 -32.80 26.85 16.83
C HIS A 673 -33.83 27.09 15.72
N SER A 674 -34.55 26.05 15.35
CA SER A 674 -35.89 26.22 14.79
C SER A 674 -36.80 25.14 15.36
N LYS A 675 -37.78 25.60 16.10
CA LYS A 675 -38.98 24.87 16.47
C LYS A 675 -39.76 24.58 15.20
N ALA A 676 -40.17 23.36 14.97
CA ALA A 676 -41.28 23.03 14.08
C ALA A 676 -42.09 21.90 14.70
N ASP A 677 -43.38 22.12 14.76
CA ASP A 677 -44.41 21.25 15.30
C ASP A 677 -44.58 19.96 14.47
N PRO A 678 -45.04 18.86 15.08
CA PRO A 678 -45.38 17.64 14.40
C PRO A 678 -46.85 17.71 13.93
N ASP A 679 -47.07 17.55 12.64
CA ASP A 679 -48.28 16.99 12.03
C ASP A 679 -48.45 17.49 10.59
N THR A 680 -47.98 16.69 9.65
CA THR A 680 -48.65 16.48 8.35
C THR A 680 -47.94 15.39 7.53
N PRO A 681 -48.66 14.50 6.86
CA PRO A 681 -48.09 13.40 6.10
C PRO A 681 -47.68 13.84 4.70
N VAL A 682 -46.48 13.53 4.29
CA VAL A 682 -46.03 13.73 2.89
C VAL A 682 -46.04 12.40 2.16
N SER A 683 -46.92 12.36 1.19
CA SER A 683 -47.07 11.31 0.20
C SER A 683 -46.15 11.55 -1.00
N ILE A 684 -45.53 10.48 -1.48
CA ILE A 684 -45.25 10.13 -2.89
C ILE A 684 -44.46 11.15 -3.75
N GLY A 685 -43.20 10.78 -4.08
CA GLY A 685 -42.37 11.50 -5.04
C GLY A 685 -41.25 10.65 -5.66
N GLU A 686 -41.37 9.34 -5.74
CA GLU A 686 -40.35 8.44 -6.33
C GLU A 686 -40.74 7.85 -7.68
N GLN A 687 -41.14 8.63 -8.67
CA GLN A 687 -41.38 8.15 -10.04
C GLN A 687 -40.93 9.08 -11.19
N ALA A 688 -40.14 10.11 -10.93
CA ALA A 688 -39.79 11.07 -12.00
C ALA A 688 -38.35 11.00 -12.53
N GLU A 689 -37.41 10.29 -11.89
CA GLU A 689 -36.01 10.23 -12.37
C GLU A 689 -35.66 9.03 -13.27
N ASP A 690 -36.45 7.96 -13.22
CA ASP A 690 -36.17 6.74 -14.03
C ASP A 690 -36.59 6.85 -15.51
N LYS A 691 -37.31 7.89 -15.90
CA LYS A 691 -37.72 8.14 -17.30
C LYS A 691 -36.73 9.00 -18.11
N ARG A 692 -35.80 9.68 -17.49
CA ARG A 692 -34.79 10.49 -18.20
C ARG A 692 -33.52 9.72 -18.61
N LEU A 693 -33.22 8.60 -17.96
CA LEU A 693 -32.07 7.76 -18.31
C LEU A 693 -32.36 6.77 -19.47
N LYS A 694 -33.60 6.38 -19.69
CA LYS A 694 -33.96 5.43 -20.77
C LYS A 694 -34.07 6.06 -22.15
N THR A 695 -34.15 7.40 -22.25
CA THR A 695 -34.27 8.11 -23.56
C THR A 695 -32.91 8.54 -24.15
N LYS A 696 -31.81 8.39 -23.40
CA LYS A 696 -30.45 8.74 -23.88
C LYS A 696 -29.66 7.52 -24.45
N LEU A 697 -30.17 6.30 -24.26
CA LEU A 697 -29.51 5.07 -24.73
C LEU A 697 -30.10 4.50 -26.04
N GLN A 698 -31.00 5.23 -26.69
CA GLN A 698 -31.55 4.83 -27.99
C GLN A 698 -31.13 5.74 -29.15
N LYS A 699 -30.17 6.62 -28.95
CA LYS A 699 -29.63 7.47 -30.05
C LYS A 699 -28.09 7.59 -29.94
N THR A 700 -27.40 6.46 -29.90
CA THR A 700 -26.01 6.32 -30.39
C THR A 700 -25.82 4.89 -30.82
#